data_3f08a80f2dc543c5e27c77bd311d6023
#
_entry.id   3f08a80f2dc543c5e27c77bd311d6023
#
_cell.length_a   1.000
_cell.length_b   1.000
_cell.length_c   1.000
_cell.angle_alpha   90.00
_cell.angle_beta   90.00
_cell.angle_gamma   90.00
#
_symmetry.space_group_name_H-M   'P 1'
#
loop_
_entity.id
_entity.type
_entity.pdbx_description
1 polymer ?
#
loop_
_entity_poly.entity_id
_entity_poly.type
_entity_poly.pdbx_seq_one_letter_code
_entity_poly.pdbx_strand_id
1 'polypeptide(L)'
;MSVAPQRSHGDFSLPSGPNMHVPSNASPGLSSSPAHRRPSWQSQRLSSSLRSGKSGQSPRAAPGLAPPTAEPQESAGARTSDSQRRRVSVASSFWSTHPKWWRVRLFRGMVKDIKRRAPYYWSDLTDAWDYRIVPATIYMYFANILPALAFSLDMFEKTNQSYGVNEVLLASVLGAVVFSLFAAQPLVIVGVTGPITVFNYTVYDIISPRGTPFLAFMTWIGIWSLIMHWFLAITNACNALTYVTRFSCDVFGFYVAFIYLQKGIQVLTRQWGLVGEASAYLSIMVALLVLMSGWICGELGNSNLFQRYVRKFLEDYGTPLTIIFFTGFVHFGHMRDVDVSTLPTSKAFFPTVDRPWLVHFWDLSVGDIFLAIPFAVLLTILFYFDHNVSSLIAQGTEFPLRKPAGFHWDLWLLGLTTFIAGLLGIPFPNGLIPQAPFHTSALCVTRQVADEDDTNKGKAIRVTDHVVEQRVSNFAQGLLTLGTMTGPLLIVLHLIPQGVMAGLFFIMGVQALQGNGITQKLIFLAQDKNFTSASNPLKRLERRVAIWAFVLLELVSFGATFAITQTIAAIGFPVIILLLIPIRTFVLPRWFTRDELAALDAPTASPFTMESVGGTHGLEDESTEEENATASGARNAVLQRGRSQRSSESAVEDNDLESGETHELASLSMRRRSNASRVD
;
A
#
# COMPACT_ATOMS: atom_id res chain seq x y z
N MET A 1 58.77 -12.69 28.92
CA MET A 1 59.85 -11.88 28.42
C MET A 1 59.15 -10.68 27.74
N SER A 2 58.77 -9.73 28.41
CA SER A 2 59.28 -8.45 28.93
C SER A 2 60.23 -7.71 27.98
N VAL A 3 59.75 -6.71 27.26
CA VAL A 3 60.40 -5.42 27.08
C VAL A 3 59.34 -4.37 26.70
N ALA A 4 59.15 -3.39 27.57
CA ALA A 4 58.46 -2.13 27.32
C ALA A 4 59.54 -1.01 27.39
N PRO A 5 59.26 0.28 27.35
CA PRO A 5 59.26 1.18 26.20
C PRO A 5 60.34 2.27 26.30
N GLN A 6 60.58 3.03 25.25
CA GLN A 6 61.32 4.28 25.38
C GLN A 6 60.55 5.45 24.78
N ARG A 7 60.30 6.42 25.63
CA ARG A 7 59.90 7.85 25.28
C ARG A 7 61.12 8.58 24.75
N SER A 8 60.91 9.42 23.75
CA SER A 8 61.76 10.60 23.52
C SER A 8 60.90 11.82 23.30
N HIS A 9 61.06 12.78 24.18
CA HIS A 9 60.61 14.17 24.07
C HIS A 9 61.41 14.87 22.96
N GLY A 10 60.76 15.68 22.20
CA GLY A 10 61.36 16.64 21.28
C GLY A 10 60.44 17.86 21.20
N ASP A 11 60.76 18.84 22.05
CA ASP A 11 60.27 20.21 21.94
C ASP A 11 60.65 20.82 20.59
N PHE A 12 59.69 21.47 19.93
CA PHE A 12 60.00 22.54 19.00
C PHE A 12 58.98 23.66 19.06
N SER A 13 59.50 24.82 19.41
CA SER A 13 58.96 26.13 19.62
C SER A 13 58.39 26.77 18.34
N LEU A 14 57.32 27.52 18.54
CA LEU A 14 56.71 28.49 17.63
C LEU A 14 57.68 29.62 17.20
N PRO A 15 57.51 30.22 16.05
CA PRO A 15 57.79 31.64 15.88
C PRO A 15 56.53 32.48 15.59
N SER A 16 56.51 33.59 16.33
CA SER A 16 55.59 34.71 16.33
C SER A 16 55.64 35.55 15.04
N GLY A 17 54.52 36.13 14.69
CA GLY A 17 53.97 36.97 13.70
C GLY A 17 54.78 37.95 12.87
N PRO A 18 54.12 38.77 12.06
CA PRO A 18 53.78 40.12 12.52
C PRO A 18 52.39 40.66 12.09
N ASN A 19 52.00 41.65 12.91
CA ASN A 19 50.87 42.56 12.76
C ASN A 19 50.85 43.32 11.43
N MET A 20 49.65 43.55 10.86
CA MET A 20 49.37 44.77 10.09
C MET A 20 47.94 45.25 10.30
N HIS A 21 47.86 46.35 10.96
CA HIS A 21 47.02 47.54 10.86
C HIS A 21 45.65 47.50 10.18
N VAL A 22 44.66 47.82 11.01
CA VAL A 22 43.38 48.48 10.66
C VAL A 22 43.68 49.99 10.38
N PRO A 23 42.98 50.61 9.44
CA PRO A 23 42.52 51.99 9.68
C PRO A 23 40.99 52.11 9.59
N SER A 24 40.46 52.69 10.68
CA SER A 24 39.20 53.39 10.73
C SER A 24 39.32 54.70 9.93
N ASN A 25 38.23 55.06 9.22
CA ASN A 25 37.71 56.43 9.23
C ASN A 25 36.45 56.59 8.36
N ALA A 26 35.40 57.02 9.06
CA ALA A 26 34.69 58.29 8.85
C ALA A 26 33.65 58.34 7.70
N SER A 27 32.41 58.44 8.10
CA SER A 27 31.31 59.10 7.39
C SER A 27 31.59 60.59 7.21
N PRO A 28 31.02 61.29 6.21
CA PRO A 28 29.69 61.85 6.44
C PRO A 28 28.81 62.09 5.18
N GLY A 29 27.51 62.32 5.42
CA GLY A 29 26.76 63.34 4.71
C GLY A 29 25.60 62.95 3.82
N LEU A 30 24.41 63.03 4.34
CA LEU A 30 23.18 63.68 3.86
C LEU A 30 22.94 63.77 2.36
N SER A 31 21.82 63.21 1.87
CA SER A 31 20.68 64.02 1.31
C SER A 31 19.51 63.13 0.85
N SER A 32 18.33 63.47 1.37
CA SER A 32 17.02 63.61 0.74
C SER A 32 16.37 62.42 0.00
N SER A 33 15.24 62.03 0.57
CA SER A 33 14.08 61.31 0.02
C SER A 33 13.50 61.95 -1.25
N PRO A 34 12.67 61.19 -2.02
CA PRO A 34 11.25 61.22 -1.67
C PRO A 34 10.48 59.88 -1.79
N ALA A 35 9.40 59.90 -1.07
CA ALA A 35 8.40 58.90 -0.85
C ALA A 35 7.64 58.39 -2.12
N HIS A 36 7.33 57.10 -2.15
CA HIS A 36 6.13 56.61 -2.81
C HIS A 36 5.44 55.52 -1.97
N ARG A 37 4.37 55.93 -1.38
CA ARG A 37 3.06 55.38 -1.03
C ARG A 37 2.88 53.86 -1.12
N ARG A 38 2.60 53.29 0.05
CA ARG A 38 1.79 52.06 0.26
C ARG A 38 0.30 52.41 0.12
N PRO A 39 -0.56 51.53 -0.36
CA PRO A 39 -1.98 51.54 0.02
C PRO A 39 -2.23 50.49 1.12
N SER A 40 -2.68 51.03 2.23
CA SER A 40 -3.37 50.34 3.29
C SER A 40 -4.79 50.02 2.90
N TRP A 41 -5.25 48.79 3.12
CA TRP A 41 -6.68 48.50 3.11
C TRP A 41 -7.17 48.43 4.54
N GLN A 42 -7.90 49.46 4.90
CA GLN A 42 -8.64 49.58 6.16
C GLN A 42 -9.94 48.75 6.09
N SER A 43 -10.18 48.07 7.21
CA SER A 43 -11.48 47.57 7.64
C SER A 43 -12.57 48.63 7.61
N GLN A 44 -13.68 48.34 6.99
CA GLN A 44 -14.94 49.06 7.24
C GLN A 44 -15.94 48.15 7.93
N ARG A 45 -16.13 48.44 9.22
CA ARG A 45 -17.34 48.09 9.95
C ARG A 45 -18.42 49.09 9.52
N LEU A 46 -19.60 48.61 9.18
CA LEU A 46 -20.80 49.40 9.16
C LEU A 46 -21.87 48.73 10.02
N SER A 47 -22.11 49.42 11.11
CA SER A 47 -23.26 49.28 11.98
C SER A 47 -24.35 50.26 11.51
N SER A 48 -25.58 49.90 11.72
CA SER A 48 -26.78 50.68 11.95
C SER A 48 -27.95 50.09 11.17
N SER A 49 -29.11 49.99 11.62
CA SER A 49 -29.96 50.39 12.71
C SER A 49 -31.39 50.13 12.27
N LEU A 50 -32.13 49.55 13.14
CA LEU A 50 -33.56 49.64 13.39
C LEU A 50 -34.40 50.52 12.46
N ARG A 51 -35.47 49.93 11.87
CA ARG A 51 -36.81 50.56 11.97
C ARG A 51 -37.94 49.55 11.76
N SER A 52 -38.87 49.63 12.68
CA SER A 52 -40.18 49.03 12.80
C SER A 52 -41.17 49.42 11.71
N GLY A 53 -42.12 48.55 11.44
CA GLY A 53 -43.30 48.88 10.65
C GLY A 53 -44.28 47.72 10.53
N LYS A 54 -45.23 47.75 11.35
CA LYS A 54 -46.52 47.16 11.63
C LYS A 54 -47.41 46.81 10.43
N SER A 55 -48.31 45.88 10.77
CA SER A 55 -49.68 45.62 10.26
C SER A 55 -49.77 44.76 8.99
N GLY A 56 -50.62 43.79 8.88
CA GLY A 56 -51.81 43.39 9.60
C GLY A 56 -52.60 42.41 8.76
N GLN A 57 -53.37 41.62 9.46
CA GLN A 57 -54.59 40.95 9.00
C GLN A 57 -54.52 39.56 8.39
N SER A 58 -54.93 38.63 9.25
CA SER A 58 -55.77 37.45 8.89
C SER A 58 -57.13 37.92 8.40
N PRO A 59 -57.92 37.07 7.72
CA PRO A 59 -58.95 36.37 8.46
C PRO A 59 -59.36 34.98 7.97
N ARG A 60 -59.87 34.21 8.97
CA ARG A 60 -61.08 33.34 9.00
C ARG A 60 -61.14 32.14 8.06
N ALA A 61 -61.27 30.99 8.62
CA ALA A 61 -62.23 30.27 9.48
C ALA A 61 -63.12 29.30 8.68
N ALA A 62 -62.91 28.04 8.96
CA ALA A 62 -63.79 26.93 9.36
C ALA A 62 -65.08 26.67 8.56
N PRO A 63 -65.79 25.53 8.65
CA PRO A 63 -65.72 24.47 9.68
C PRO A 63 -66.02 23.02 9.21
N GLY A 64 -65.76 22.11 10.08
CA GLY A 64 -66.70 21.02 10.45
C GLY A 64 -66.45 19.65 9.89
N LEU A 65 -66.13 18.68 10.72
CA LEU A 65 -67.01 17.69 11.35
C LEU A 65 -66.18 16.59 12.02
N ALA A 66 -66.39 16.38 13.28
CA ALA A 66 -65.97 15.22 14.07
C ALA A 66 -67.20 14.30 14.28
N PRO A 67 -67.09 13.24 15.13
CA PRO A 67 -66.36 11.99 15.03
C PRO A 67 -67.38 10.81 14.91
N PRO A 68 -67.14 9.54 15.12
CA PRO A 68 -66.82 8.92 16.40
C PRO A 68 -66.06 7.56 16.43
N THR A 69 -65.53 7.30 17.58
CA THR A 69 -65.61 6.09 18.43
C THR A 69 -64.74 4.86 18.17
N ALA A 70 -64.12 4.52 19.29
CA ALA A 70 -63.85 3.22 19.90
C ALA A 70 -62.45 2.67 19.84
N GLU A 71 -61.76 2.90 20.98
CA GLU A 71 -60.68 1.97 21.46
C GLU A 71 -61.23 0.57 21.70
N PRO A 72 -60.35 -0.41 21.64
CA PRO A 72 -60.20 -1.23 22.83
C PRO A 72 -58.74 -1.31 23.32
N GLN A 73 -58.59 -1.18 24.59
CA GLN A 73 -57.43 -1.50 25.42
C GLN A 73 -56.88 -2.88 25.07
N GLU A 74 -55.59 -2.96 24.71
CA GLU A 74 -54.83 -4.21 24.81
C GLU A 74 -53.56 -4.01 25.63
N SER A 75 -53.54 -4.75 26.65
CA SER A 75 -52.60 -5.08 27.71
C SER A 75 -51.12 -4.84 27.44
N ALA A 76 -50.52 -4.07 28.34
CA ALA A 76 -49.06 -3.81 28.49
C ALA A 76 -48.30 -5.04 29.06
N GLY A 77 -48.45 -6.22 28.46
CA GLY A 77 -47.78 -7.44 28.95
C GLY A 77 -46.94 -8.19 27.93
N ALA A 78 -47.05 -7.84 26.63
CA ALA A 78 -46.46 -8.64 25.55
C ALA A 78 -45.20 -8.05 24.90
N ARG A 79 -44.71 -6.84 25.28
CA ARG A 79 -43.59 -6.20 24.63
C ARG A 79 -42.19 -6.54 25.18
N THR A 80 -42.09 -7.22 26.32
CA THR A 80 -40.80 -7.60 26.91
C THR A 80 -40.32 -9.01 26.52
N SER A 81 -41.21 -9.89 26.02
CA SER A 81 -40.83 -11.24 25.59
C SER A 81 -40.30 -11.31 24.15
N ASP A 82 -40.71 -10.39 23.28
CA ASP A 82 -40.33 -10.40 21.87
C ASP A 82 -38.92 -9.81 21.61
N SER A 83 -38.49 -8.84 22.43
CA SER A 83 -37.13 -8.30 22.37
C SER A 83 -36.08 -9.29 22.91
N GLN A 84 -36.45 -10.11 23.90
CA GLN A 84 -35.59 -11.18 24.41
C GLN A 84 -35.54 -12.38 23.45
N ARG A 85 -36.69 -12.76 22.85
CA ARG A 85 -36.69 -13.80 21.80
C ARG A 85 -35.92 -13.38 20.54
N ARG A 86 -35.98 -12.12 20.10
CA ARG A 86 -35.13 -11.62 19.00
C ARG A 86 -33.65 -11.58 19.36
N ARG A 87 -33.28 -11.25 20.62
CA ARG A 87 -31.85 -11.30 21.03
C ARG A 87 -31.31 -12.73 21.12
N VAL A 88 -32.13 -13.70 21.52
CA VAL A 88 -31.73 -15.12 21.59
C VAL A 88 -31.69 -15.74 20.19
N SER A 89 -32.60 -15.36 19.27
CA SER A 89 -32.59 -15.86 17.90
C SER A 89 -31.44 -15.29 17.06
N VAL A 90 -31.04 -14.02 17.28
CA VAL A 90 -29.87 -13.42 16.59
C VAL A 90 -28.56 -14.02 17.12
N ALA A 91 -28.45 -14.36 18.40
CA ALA A 91 -27.29 -15.05 18.93
C ALA A 91 -27.20 -16.52 18.48
N SER A 92 -28.31 -17.21 18.30
CA SER A 92 -28.31 -18.59 17.82
C SER A 92 -28.13 -18.69 16.30
N SER A 93 -28.56 -17.70 15.51
CA SER A 93 -28.32 -17.68 14.07
C SER A 93 -26.87 -17.34 13.75
N PHE A 94 -26.17 -16.57 14.60
CA PHE A 94 -24.76 -16.28 14.42
C PHE A 94 -23.87 -17.54 14.55
N TRP A 95 -24.24 -18.52 15.37
CA TRP A 95 -23.50 -19.78 15.52
C TRP A 95 -23.94 -20.88 14.55
N SER A 96 -25.10 -20.78 13.92
CA SER A 96 -25.62 -21.80 13.00
C SER A 96 -25.21 -21.57 11.52
N THR A 97 -24.74 -20.36 11.15
CA THR A 97 -24.34 -20.00 9.78
C THR A 97 -22.85 -20.09 9.54
N HIS A 98 -22.01 -20.42 10.53
CA HIS A 98 -20.60 -20.68 10.24
C HIS A 98 -20.45 -22.05 9.58
N PRO A 99 -19.88 -22.10 8.35
CA PRO A 99 -19.54 -23.37 7.73
C PRO A 99 -18.63 -24.10 8.71
N LYS A 100 -18.97 -25.36 8.96
CA LYS A 100 -18.19 -26.23 9.85
C LYS A 100 -16.74 -26.14 9.42
N TRP A 101 -15.90 -25.42 10.17
CA TRP A 101 -14.51 -25.09 9.83
C TRP A 101 -13.64 -26.32 9.48
N TRP A 102 -14.05 -27.52 9.92
CA TRP A 102 -13.42 -28.80 9.59
C TRP A 102 -13.78 -29.35 8.18
N ARG A 103 -14.72 -28.72 7.43
CA ARG A 103 -15.00 -29.07 6.04
C ARG A 103 -14.16 -28.18 5.10
N VAL A 104 -12.83 -28.22 5.28
CA VAL A 104 -11.92 -27.55 4.37
C VAL A 104 -12.00 -28.23 3.00
N ARG A 105 -12.53 -27.54 1.99
CA ARG A 105 -12.47 -28.00 0.61
C ARG A 105 -11.09 -27.64 0.07
N LEU A 106 -10.17 -28.60 0.09
CA LEU A 106 -8.80 -28.42 -0.39
C LEU A 106 -8.77 -27.90 -1.83
N PHE A 107 -7.78 -27.06 -2.15
CA PHE A 107 -7.54 -26.46 -3.46
C PHE A 107 -8.62 -25.49 -3.97
N ARG A 108 -9.76 -25.34 -3.30
CA ARG A 108 -10.90 -24.55 -3.82
C ARG A 108 -10.52 -23.10 -4.09
N GLY A 109 -9.82 -22.44 -3.19
CA GLY A 109 -9.37 -21.05 -3.34
C GLY A 109 -8.47 -20.87 -4.55
N MET A 110 -7.42 -21.71 -4.68
CA MET A 110 -6.48 -21.65 -5.81
C MET A 110 -7.16 -21.87 -7.15
N VAL A 111 -8.04 -22.87 -7.25
CA VAL A 111 -8.80 -23.15 -8.49
C VAL A 111 -9.75 -22.00 -8.82
N LYS A 112 -10.40 -21.41 -7.80
CA LYS A 112 -11.28 -20.24 -7.97
C LYS A 112 -10.48 -19.04 -8.48
N ASP A 113 -9.32 -18.74 -7.88
CA ASP A 113 -8.43 -17.66 -8.28
C ASP A 113 -7.99 -17.80 -9.74
N ILE A 114 -7.51 -19.00 -10.13
CA ILE A 114 -7.09 -19.28 -11.52
C ILE A 114 -8.26 -19.12 -12.48
N LYS A 115 -9.42 -19.73 -12.19
CA LYS A 115 -10.60 -19.66 -13.07
C LYS A 115 -11.11 -18.25 -13.27
N ARG A 116 -11.06 -17.41 -12.23
CA ARG A 116 -11.49 -16.00 -12.29
C ARG A 116 -10.48 -15.13 -13.03
N ARG A 117 -9.17 -15.37 -12.84
CA ARG A 117 -8.12 -14.53 -13.42
C ARG A 117 -7.70 -14.93 -14.83
N ALA A 118 -7.72 -16.22 -15.17
CA ALA A 118 -7.27 -16.73 -16.48
C ALA A 118 -7.92 -16.03 -17.69
N PRO A 119 -9.22 -15.68 -17.69
CA PRO A 119 -9.83 -14.98 -18.82
C PRO A 119 -9.22 -13.59 -19.08
N TYR A 120 -8.69 -12.95 -18.05
CA TYR A 120 -8.10 -11.62 -18.14
C TYR A 120 -6.61 -11.61 -18.47
N TYR A 121 -5.96 -12.80 -18.56
CA TYR A 121 -4.53 -12.89 -18.78
C TYR A 121 -4.09 -12.21 -20.08
N TRP A 122 -4.85 -12.40 -21.16
CA TRP A 122 -4.54 -11.77 -22.44
C TRP A 122 -4.79 -10.26 -22.40
N SER A 123 -5.84 -9.82 -21.72
CA SER A 123 -6.09 -8.38 -21.55
C SER A 123 -5.01 -7.69 -20.70
N ASP A 124 -4.37 -8.40 -19.77
CA ASP A 124 -3.22 -7.86 -19.02
C ASP A 124 -2.01 -7.53 -19.92
N LEU A 125 -1.91 -8.13 -21.12
CA LEU A 125 -0.87 -7.82 -22.09
C LEU A 125 -1.33 -6.73 -23.07
N THR A 126 -2.59 -6.75 -23.52
CA THR A 126 -3.13 -5.76 -24.46
C THR A 126 -3.38 -4.40 -23.82
N ASP A 127 -3.82 -4.37 -22.56
CA ASP A 127 -4.04 -3.12 -21.81
C ASP A 127 -2.72 -2.40 -21.48
N ALA A 128 -1.58 -3.05 -21.70
CA ALA A 128 -0.25 -2.46 -21.53
C ALA A 128 0.13 -1.41 -22.60
N TRP A 129 -0.69 -1.21 -23.64
CA TRP A 129 -0.47 -0.17 -24.65
C TRP A 129 -0.95 1.22 -24.18
N ASP A 130 -0.67 1.57 -22.94
CA ASP A 130 -0.89 2.91 -22.35
C ASP A 130 0.45 3.61 -22.11
N TYR A 131 0.53 4.92 -22.39
CA TYR A 131 1.74 5.71 -22.20
C TYR A 131 2.25 5.72 -20.75
N ARG A 132 1.36 5.46 -19.77
CA ARG A 132 1.69 5.41 -18.34
C ARG A 132 2.60 4.26 -17.97
N ILE A 133 2.64 3.22 -18.81
CA ILE A 133 3.48 2.04 -18.55
C ILE A 133 4.96 2.39 -18.50
N VAL A 134 5.42 3.28 -19.40
CA VAL A 134 6.83 3.67 -19.48
C VAL A 134 7.27 4.40 -18.20
N PRO A 135 6.65 5.52 -17.78
CA PRO A 135 7.04 6.18 -16.54
C PRO A 135 6.83 5.30 -15.31
N ALA A 136 5.76 4.49 -15.25
CA ALA A 136 5.54 3.57 -14.13
C ALA A 136 6.64 2.50 -14.06
N THR A 137 7.11 1.96 -15.19
CA THR A 137 8.21 1.00 -15.24
C THR A 137 9.51 1.63 -14.74
N ILE A 138 9.86 2.83 -15.23
CA ILE A 138 11.08 3.53 -14.82
C ILE A 138 11.03 3.89 -13.34
N TYR A 139 9.91 4.43 -12.89
CA TYR A 139 9.71 4.75 -11.48
C TYR A 139 9.86 3.50 -10.60
N MET A 140 9.20 2.39 -10.95
CA MET A 140 9.27 1.15 -10.19
C MET A 140 10.64 0.49 -10.25
N TYR A 141 11.35 0.59 -11.37
CA TYR A 141 12.73 0.13 -11.45
C TYR A 141 13.62 0.81 -10.40
N PHE A 142 13.58 2.14 -10.30
CA PHE A 142 14.35 2.85 -9.28
C PHE A 142 13.82 2.64 -7.87
N ALA A 143 12.50 2.62 -7.68
CA ALA A 143 11.89 2.38 -6.39
C ALA A 143 12.17 0.98 -5.81
N ASN A 144 12.47 0.00 -6.67
CA ASN A 144 12.82 -1.35 -6.27
C ASN A 144 14.34 -1.55 -6.12
N ILE A 145 15.12 -1.13 -7.13
CA ILE A 145 16.56 -1.43 -7.16
C ILE A 145 17.34 -0.70 -6.07
N LEU A 146 17.00 0.55 -5.78
CA LEU A 146 17.80 1.36 -4.88
C LEU A 146 17.72 0.91 -3.41
N PRO A 147 16.52 0.60 -2.84
CA PRO A 147 16.47 -0.05 -1.53
C PRO A 147 17.13 -1.42 -1.53
N ALA A 148 16.99 -2.20 -2.61
CA ALA A 148 17.62 -3.49 -2.73
C ALA A 148 19.15 -3.39 -2.65
N LEU A 149 19.76 -2.41 -3.32
CA LEU A 149 21.19 -2.14 -3.24
C LEU A 149 21.65 -1.75 -1.84
N ALA A 150 20.88 -0.92 -1.15
CA ALA A 150 21.21 -0.51 0.20
C ALA A 150 21.06 -1.68 1.20
N PHE A 151 20.06 -2.55 1.02
CA PHE A 151 19.95 -3.80 1.78
C PHE A 151 21.06 -4.80 1.43
N SER A 152 21.54 -4.81 0.19
CA SER A 152 22.67 -5.66 -0.19
C SER A 152 23.95 -5.31 0.56
N LEU A 153 24.21 -4.02 0.77
CA LEU A 153 25.33 -3.56 1.58
C LEU A 153 25.22 -4.05 3.04
N ASP A 154 24.05 -3.93 3.64
CA ASP A 154 23.82 -4.37 5.02
C ASP A 154 23.98 -5.89 5.16
N MET A 155 23.48 -6.67 4.21
CA MET A 155 23.65 -8.11 4.18
C MET A 155 25.09 -8.53 3.91
N PHE A 156 25.78 -7.89 2.96
CA PHE A 156 27.18 -8.14 2.65
C PHE A 156 28.07 -8.05 3.89
N GLU A 157 27.88 -7.02 4.70
CA GLU A 157 28.69 -6.84 5.91
C GLU A 157 28.27 -7.81 7.03
N LYS A 158 26.96 -8.01 7.25
CA LYS A 158 26.48 -8.79 8.38
C LYS A 158 26.42 -10.30 8.15
N THR A 159 26.54 -10.76 6.90
CA THR A 159 26.58 -12.19 6.57
C THR A 159 27.96 -12.64 6.10
N ASN A 160 29.01 -11.91 6.47
CA ASN A 160 30.38 -12.18 6.05
C ASN A 160 30.48 -12.45 4.54
N GLN A 161 29.95 -11.50 3.74
CA GLN A 161 29.96 -11.51 2.27
C GLN A 161 29.14 -12.64 1.61
N SER A 162 28.35 -13.41 2.37
CA SER A 162 27.54 -14.50 1.80
C SER A 162 26.47 -14.01 0.84
N TYR A 163 25.95 -12.79 1.04
CA TYR A 163 25.01 -12.10 0.17
C TYR A 163 25.54 -10.74 -0.22
N GLY A 164 25.65 -10.47 -1.51
CA GLY A 164 26.06 -9.18 -2.05
C GLY A 164 25.05 -8.64 -3.06
N VAL A 165 25.51 -7.70 -3.89
CA VAL A 165 24.67 -6.98 -4.86
C VAL A 165 24.04 -7.94 -5.86
N ASN A 166 24.83 -8.85 -6.44
CA ASN A 166 24.33 -9.77 -7.47
C ASN A 166 23.26 -10.71 -6.94
N GLU A 167 23.40 -11.24 -5.72
CA GLU A 167 22.41 -12.10 -5.09
C GLU A 167 21.09 -11.36 -4.86
N VAL A 168 21.16 -10.12 -4.40
CA VAL A 168 19.97 -9.29 -4.13
C VAL A 168 19.27 -8.85 -5.41
N LEU A 169 20.04 -8.47 -6.44
CA LEU A 169 19.47 -8.14 -7.74
C LEU A 169 18.80 -9.35 -8.38
N LEU A 170 19.45 -10.52 -8.33
CA LEU A 170 18.87 -11.76 -8.88
C LEU A 170 17.61 -12.18 -8.12
N ALA A 171 17.55 -11.98 -6.80
CA ALA A 171 16.33 -12.22 -6.02
C ALA A 171 15.18 -11.30 -6.46
N SER A 172 15.47 -10.02 -6.69
CA SER A 172 14.48 -9.06 -7.20
C SER A 172 14.02 -9.42 -8.62
N VAL A 173 14.94 -9.86 -9.49
CA VAL A 173 14.61 -10.36 -10.84
C VAL A 173 13.71 -11.60 -10.77
N LEU A 174 14.05 -12.57 -9.92
CA LEU A 174 13.25 -13.78 -9.73
C LEU A 174 11.82 -13.44 -9.31
N GLY A 175 11.67 -12.58 -8.30
CA GLY A 175 10.37 -12.11 -7.84
C GLY A 175 9.58 -11.40 -8.94
N ALA A 176 10.19 -10.43 -9.61
CA ALA A 176 9.56 -9.64 -10.67
C ALA A 176 9.12 -10.52 -11.87
N VAL A 177 9.99 -11.40 -12.36
CA VAL A 177 9.68 -12.28 -13.51
C VAL A 177 8.59 -13.28 -13.16
N VAL A 178 8.69 -13.97 -12.03
CA VAL A 178 7.70 -14.98 -11.64
C VAL A 178 6.35 -14.34 -11.38
N PHE A 179 6.29 -13.25 -10.65
CA PHE A 179 5.01 -12.61 -10.31
C PHE A 179 4.39 -11.86 -11.48
N SER A 180 5.18 -11.23 -12.35
CA SER A 180 4.61 -10.61 -13.56
C SER A 180 4.00 -11.62 -14.51
N LEU A 181 4.61 -12.81 -14.67
CA LEU A 181 4.14 -13.81 -15.61
C LEU A 181 3.02 -14.70 -15.05
N PHE A 182 3.13 -15.12 -13.79
CA PHE A 182 2.28 -16.19 -13.25
C PHE A 182 1.34 -15.76 -12.12
N ALA A 183 1.56 -14.60 -11.47
CA ALA A 183 0.68 -14.18 -10.38
C ALA A 183 -0.74 -13.86 -10.87
N ALA A 184 -1.71 -14.09 -10.01
CA ALA A 184 -3.07 -13.64 -10.23
C ALA A 184 -3.18 -12.11 -10.10
N GLN A 185 -2.40 -11.50 -9.20
CA GLN A 185 -2.31 -10.03 -9.08
C GLN A 185 -0.93 -9.50 -9.53
N PRO A 186 -0.79 -9.09 -10.80
CA PRO A 186 0.50 -8.64 -11.35
C PRO A 186 0.95 -7.26 -10.89
N LEU A 187 0.10 -6.50 -10.20
CA LEU A 187 0.45 -5.16 -9.67
C LEU A 187 1.35 -5.24 -8.43
N VAL A 188 1.38 -6.39 -7.76
CA VAL A 188 2.24 -6.61 -6.60
C VAL A 188 3.69 -6.70 -7.03
N ILE A 189 4.53 -5.83 -6.46
CA ILE A 189 5.97 -5.86 -6.67
C ILE A 189 6.61 -6.79 -5.64
N VAL A 190 7.42 -7.70 -6.12
CA VAL A 190 8.12 -8.69 -5.28
C VAL A 190 9.63 -8.51 -5.41
N GLY A 191 10.32 -8.43 -4.29
CA GLY A 191 11.76 -8.21 -4.22
C GLY A 191 12.31 -8.38 -2.81
N VAL A 192 13.51 -7.88 -2.53
CA VAL A 192 14.13 -7.97 -1.21
C VAL A 192 13.61 -6.86 -0.31
N THR A 193 13.08 -7.22 0.87
CA THR A 193 12.49 -6.31 1.86
C THR A 193 13.39 -6.09 3.06
N GLY A 194 13.15 -4.98 3.82
CA GLY A 194 13.82 -4.72 5.08
C GLY A 194 13.65 -5.85 6.11
N PRO A 195 12.43 -6.33 6.36
CA PRO A 195 12.17 -7.46 7.25
C PRO A 195 12.94 -8.74 6.91
N ILE A 196 13.05 -9.10 5.62
CA ILE A 196 13.82 -10.29 5.22
C ILE A 196 15.32 -10.07 5.40
N THR A 197 15.81 -8.85 5.21
CA THR A 197 17.20 -8.50 5.50
C THR A 197 17.54 -8.75 6.97
N VAL A 198 16.65 -8.29 7.88
CA VAL A 198 16.78 -8.56 9.32
C VAL A 198 16.75 -10.06 9.60
N PHE A 199 15.84 -10.80 8.99
CA PHE A 199 15.76 -12.25 9.12
C PHE A 199 17.08 -12.92 8.71
N ASN A 200 17.62 -12.60 7.55
CA ASN A 200 18.80 -13.24 6.99
C ASN A 200 20.05 -13.09 7.89
N TYR A 201 20.34 -11.86 8.34
CA TYR A 201 21.51 -11.70 9.20
C TYR A 201 21.29 -12.21 10.62
N THR A 202 20.05 -12.21 11.15
CA THR A 202 19.76 -12.82 12.45
C THR A 202 19.92 -14.34 12.39
N VAL A 203 19.50 -14.99 11.29
CA VAL A 203 19.79 -16.43 11.07
C VAL A 203 21.29 -16.66 11.02
N TYR A 204 22.04 -15.80 10.28
CA TYR A 204 23.49 -15.90 10.20
C TYR A 204 24.15 -15.81 11.59
N ASP A 205 23.76 -14.83 12.40
CA ASP A 205 24.30 -14.63 13.77
C ASP A 205 24.02 -15.83 14.69
N ILE A 206 22.89 -16.51 14.52
CA ILE A 206 22.52 -17.66 15.35
C ILE A 206 23.28 -18.93 14.94
N ILE A 207 23.47 -19.17 13.62
CA ILE A 207 24.02 -20.43 13.14
C ILE A 207 25.54 -20.40 12.91
N SER A 208 26.12 -19.22 12.60
CA SER A 208 27.55 -19.06 12.35
C SER A 208 28.44 -19.57 13.50
N PRO A 209 28.12 -19.30 14.79
CA PRO A 209 28.93 -19.86 15.91
C PRO A 209 28.90 -21.37 16.02
N ARG A 210 27.93 -22.04 15.36
CA ARG A 210 27.82 -23.51 15.33
C ARG A 210 28.68 -24.17 14.25
N GLY A 211 29.22 -23.34 13.32
CA GLY A 211 29.95 -23.86 12.17
C GLY A 211 29.05 -24.45 11.08
N THR A 212 27.74 -24.25 11.14
CA THR A 212 26.77 -24.72 10.13
C THR A 212 26.91 -23.91 8.85
N PRO A 213 26.97 -24.53 7.64
CA PRO A 213 27.03 -23.81 6.37
C PRO A 213 25.79 -22.97 6.15
N PHE A 214 25.93 -21.62 6.18
CA PHE A 214 24.81 -20.68 6.13
C PHE A 214 23.88 -20.87 4.93
N LEU A 215 24.44 -20.93 3.72
CA LEU A 215 23.63 -21.02 2.50
C LEU A 215 22.88 -22.35 2.40
N ALA A 216 23.50 -23.47 2.80
CA ALA A 216 22.81 -24.76 2.86
C ALA A 216 21.67 -24.75 3.88
N PHE A 217 21.87 -24.10 5.02
CA PHE A 217 20.84 -23.94 6.04
C PHE A 217 19.68 -23.08 5.52
N MET A 218 19.98 -21.96 4.84
CA MET A 218 18.95 -21.11 4.19
C MET A 218 18.17 -21.88 3.13
N THR A 219 18.83 -22.75 2.35
CA THR A 219 18.12 -23.61 1.39
C THR A 219 17.09 -24.52 2.08
N TRP A 220 17.47 -25.14 3.21
CA TRP A 220 16.51 -25.97 3.97
C TRP A 220 15.39 -25.15 4.61
N ILE A 221 15.64 -23.92 5.05
CA ILE A 221 14.57 -22.99 5.43
C ILE A 221 13.62 -22.79 4.25
N GLY A 222 14.14 -22.56 3.03
CA GLY A 222 13.34 -22.41 1.80
C GLY A 222 12.51 -23.66 1.47
N ILE A 223 13.06 -24.87 1.62
CA ILE A 223 12.34 -26.15 1.39
C ILE A 223 11.19 -26.31 2.40
N TRP A 224 11.44 -26.13 3.69
CA TRP A 224 10.39 -26.22 4.72
C TRP A 224 9.34 -25.13 4.53
N SER A 225 9.75 -23.94 4.17
CA SER A 225 8.84 -22.82 3.88
C SER A 225 7.95 -23.10 2.66
N LEU A 226 8.49 -23.72 1.58
CA LEU A 226 7.70 -24.18 0.43
C LEU A 226 6.56 -25.09 0.89
N ILE A 227 6.89 -26.12 1.68
CA ILE A 227 5.91 -27.10 2.17
C ILE A 227 4.81 -26.37 2.98
N MET A 228 5.21 -25.44 3.85
CA MET A 228 4.27 -24.69 4.67
C MET A 228 3.40 -23.73 3.86
N HIS A 229 3.97 -22.98 2.89
CA HIS A 229 3.22 -22.10 2.01
C HIS A 229 2.20 -22.89 1.15
N TRP A 230 2.62 -24.03 0.62
CA TRP A 230 1.72 -24.89 -0.15
C TRP A 230 0.62 -25.47 0.74
N PHE A 231 0.94 -25.88 1.96
CA PHE A 231 -0.07 -26.31 2.91
C PHE A 231 -1.10 -25.20 3.21
N LEU A 232 -0.64 -23.97 3.47
CA LEU A 232 -1.52 -22.82 3.71
C LEU A 232 -2.37 -22.47 2.47
N ALA A 233 -1.80 -22.50 1.27
CA ALA A 233 -2.53 -22.24 0.04
C ALA A 233 -3.59 -23.32 -0.25
N ILE A 234 -3.24 -24.59 -0.08
CA ILE A 234 -4.14 -25.76 -0.31
C ILE A 234 -5.29 -25.76 0.71
N THR A 235 -5.04 -25.40 1.95
CA THR A 235 -6.05 -25.34 3.02
C THR A 235 -6.89 -24.06 2.99
N ASN A 236 -6.67 -23.19 2.01
CA ASN A 236 -7.34 -21.88 1.86
C ASN A 236 -7.12 -20.95 3.06
N ALA A 237 -5.93 -20.96 3.66
CA ALA A 237 -5.62 -20.14 4.83
C ALA A 237 -5.71 -18.62 4.54
N CYS A 238 -5.58 -18.19 3.26
CA CYS A 238 -5.79 -16.77 2.89
C CYS A 238 -7.20 -16.26 3.23
N ASN A 239 -8.18 -17.13 3.47
CA ASN A 239 -9.48 -16.68 4.00
C ASN A 239 -9.36 -15.95 5.35
N ALA A 240 -8.29 -16.18 6.11
CA ALA A 240 -8.02 -15.44 7.35
C ALA A 240 -7.70 -13.95 7.12
N LEU A 241 -7.44 -13.54 5.88
CA LEU A 241 -7.23 -12.12 5.52
C LEU A 241 -8.47 -11.26 5.74
N THR A 242 -9.67 -11.86 5.85
CA THR A 242 -10.89 -11.16 6.26
C THR A 242 -10.77 -10.54 7.65
N TYR A 243 -9.88 -11.05 8.49
CA TYR A 243 -9.60 -10.51 9.83
C TYR A 243 -8.45 -9.48 9.83
N VAL A 244 -7.75 -9.31 8.71
CA VAL A 244 -6.69 -8.31 8.55
C VAL A 244 -7.33 -7.00 8.14
N THR A 245 -7.22 -5.99 8.99
CA THR A 245 -7.82 -4.67 8.80
C THR A 245 -6.75 -3.59 8.74
N ARG A 246 -7.15 -2.34 8.53
CA ARG A 246 -6.22 -1.20 8.52
C ARG A 246 -5.39 -1.11 9.80
N PHE A 247 -5.93 -1.46 10.96
CA PHE A 247 -5.18 -1.50 12.21
C PHE A 247 -3.86 -2.27 12.10
N SER A 248 -3.90 -3.51 11.62
CA SER A 248 -2.69 -4.32 11.48
C SER A 248 -1.82 -3.88 10.30
N CYS A 249 -2.42 -3.45 9.19
CA CYS A 249 -1.69 -2.93 8.03
C CYS A 249 -0.97 -1.61 8.34
N ASP A 250 -1.62 -0.68 9.05
CA ASP A 250 -1.04 0.60 9.44
C ASP A 250 0.13 0.42 10.41
N VAL A 251 -0.02 -0.45 11.44
CA VAL A 251 1.06 -0.77 12.38
C VAL A 251 2.27 -1.36 11.66
N PHE A 252 2.05 -2.31 10.75
CA PHE A 252 3.13 -2.93 10.02
C PHE A 252 3.77 -1.99 9.00
N GLY A 253 2.99 -1.22 8.26
CA GLY A 253 3.50 -0.20 7.34
C GLY A 253 4.32 0.88 8.06
N PHE A 254 3.88 1.28 9.25
CA PHE A 254 4.62 2.22 10.10
C PHE A 254 5.96 1.63 10.58
N TYR A 255 5.96 0.36 10.99
CA TYR A 255 7.17 -0.37 11.34
C TYR A 255 8.17 -0.43 10.16
N VAL A 256 7.70 -0.78 8.96
CA VAL A 256 8.55 -0.83 7.76
C VAL A 256 9.13 0.55 7.44
N ALA A 257 8.35 1.63 7.54
CA ALA A 257 8.82 2.99 7.33
C ALA A 257 9.96 3.37 8.30
N PHE A 258 9.83 3.00 9.58
CA PHE A 258 10.88 3.22 10.57
C PHE A 258 12.14 2.38 10.33
N ILE A 259 12.00 1.15 9.81
CA ILE A 259 13.15 0.36 9.37
C ILE A 259 13.93 1.09 8.26
N TYR A 260 13.25 1.71 7.29
CA TYR A 260 13.94 2.50 6.26
C TYR A 260 14.71 3.68 6.88
N LEU A 261 14.10 4.45 7.78
CA LEU A 261 14.78 5.55 8.46
C LEU A 261 15.98 5.07 9.28
N GLN A 262 15.81 3.98 10.03
CA GLN A 262 16.89 3.36 10.81
C GLN A 262 18.05 2.92 9.92
N LYS A 263 17.77 2.29 8.77
CA LYS A 263 18.80 1.86 7.83
C LYS A 263 19.56 3.05 7.23
N GLY A 264 18.85 4.12 6.88
CA GLY A 264 19.50 5.38 6.46
C GLY A 264 20.47 5.92 7.50
N ILE A 265 20.07 5.97 8.78
CA ILE A 265 20.95 6.39 9.88
C ILE A 265 22.13 5.42 10.03
N GLN A 266 21.90 4.11 9.99
CA GLN A 266 22.96 3.10 10.12
C GLN A 266 24.01 3.20 9.02
N VAL A 267 23.61 3.45 7.76
CA VAL A 267 24.53 3.68 6.65
C VAL A 267 25.42 4.90 6.89
N LEU A 268 24.86 5.98 7.44
CA LEU A 268 25.64 7.19 7.74
C LEU A 268 26.57 7.01 8.95
N THR A 269 26.06 6.44 10.05
CA THR A 269 26.87 6.27 11.28
C THR A 269 28.05 5.33 11.12
N ARG A 270 27.93 4.37 10.21
CA ARG A 270 28.98 3.40 9.90
C ARG A 270 30.23 4.07 9.28
N GLN A 271 30.06 5.18 8.57
CA GLN A 271 31.14 5.82 7.83
C GLN A 271 32.21 6.48 8.73
N TRP A 272 31.85 6.90 9.94
CA TRP A 272 32.84 7.46 10.89
C TRP A 272 33.99 6.49 11.21
N GLY A 273 33.71 5.21 11.24
CA GLY A 273 34.74 4.17 11.50
C GLY A 273 35.52 3.71 10.28
N LEU A 274 35.00 3.94 9.07
CA LEU A 274 35.56 3.38 7.83
C LEU A 274 36.44 4.35 7.03
N VAL A 275 36.01 5.61 6.86
CA VAL A 275 36.63 6.52 5.86
C VAL A 275 37.07 7.85 6.46
N GLY A 276 36.67 8.16 7.70
CA GLY A 276 37.04 9.39 8.41
C GLY A 276 35.92 10.44 8.44
N GLU A 277 36.18 11.51 9.22
CA GLU A 277 35.17 12.52 9.56
C GLU A 277 34.69 13.32 8.33
N ALA A 278 35.59 13.70 7.43
CA ALA A 278 35.23 14.51 6.25
C ALA A 278 34.25 13.75 5.35
N SER A 279 34.47 12.46 5.14
CA SER A 279 33.60 11.59 4.33
C SER A 279 32.24 11.38 5.01
N ALA A 280 32.21 11.21 6.33
CA ALA A 280 30.97 11.07 7.08
C ALA A 280 30.12 12.34 6.99
N TYR A 281 30.71 13.54 7.19
CA TYR A 281 29.97 14.80 7.06
C TYR A 281 29.50 15.06 5.64
N LEU A 282 30.31 14.77 4.62
CA LEU A 282 29.91 14.88 3.22
C LEU A 282 28.73 13.96 2.93
N SER A 283 28.76 12.72 3.42
CA SER A 283 27.68 11.76 3.22
C SER A 283 26.38 12.17 3.93
N ILE A 284 26.44 12.76 5.13
CA ILE A 284 25.27 13.33 5.80
C ILE A 284 24.70 14.49 4.99
N MET A 285 25.56 15.41 4.53
CA MET A 285 25.12 16.54 3.70
C MET A 285 24.41 16.03 2.43
N VAL A 286 25.02 15.10 1.72
CA VAL A 286 24.45 14.51 0.51
C VAL A 286 23.13 13.82 0.81
N ALA A 287 23.03 13.03 1.88
CA ALA A 287 21.80 12.35 2.27
C ALA A 287 20.64 13.33 2.55
N LEU A 288 20.93 14.43 3.25
CA LEU A 288 19.92 15.47 3.54
C LEU A 288 19.52 16.23 2.27
N LEU A 289 20.46 16.52 1.38
CA LEU A 289 20.15 17.17 0.09
C LEU A 289 19.32 16.26 -0.81
N VAL A 290 19.61 14.96 -0.86
CA VAL A 290 18.81 13.96 -1.57
C VAL A 290 17.40 13.90 -1.00
N LEU A 291 17.25 13.82 0.33
CA LEU A 291 15.95 13.83 0.98
C LEU A 291 15.17 15.11 0.64
N MET A 292 15.78 16.28 0.80
CA MET A 292 15.13 17.56 0.51
C MET A 292 14.73 17.69 -0.96
N SER A 293 15.62 17.33 -1.89
CA SER A 293 15.34 17.43 -3.32
C SER A 293 14.22 16.48 -3.75
N GLY A 294 14.25 15.23 -3.26
CA GLY A 294 13.20 14.24 -3.53
C GLY A 294 11.85 14.66 -2.95
N TRP A 295 11.83 15.20 -1.72
CA TRP A 295 10.63 15.71 -1.09
C TRP A 295 10.07 16.93 -1.84
N ILE A 296 10.91 17.90 -2.22
CA ILE A 296 10.51 19.08 -3.01
C ILE A 296 9.91 18.66 -4.35
N CYS A 297 10.51 17.69 -5.06
CA CYS A 297 9.96 17.17 -6.31
C CYS A 297 8.56 16.58 -6.12
N GLY A 298 8.33 15.82 -5.05
CA GLY A 298 7.02 15.26 -4.69
C GLY A 298 5.99 16.35 -4.38
N GLU A 299 6.34 17.34 -3.57
CA GLU A 299 5.45 18.46 -3.23
C GLU A 299 5.12 19.35 -4.45
N LEU A 300 6.11 19.58 -5.34
CA LEU A 300 5.88 20.29 -6.59
C LEU A 300 4.93 19.53 -7.52
N GLY A 301 5.00 18.21 -7.56
CA GLY A 301 4.07 17.35 -8.28
C GLY A 301 2.62 17.56 -7.84
N ASN A 302 2.40 17.67 -6.53
CA ASN A 302 1.09 17.86 -5.92
C ASN A 302 0.62 19.32 -5.88
N SER A 303 1.54 20.28 -6.12
CA SER A 303 1.26 21.71 -6.05
C SER A 303 0.48 22.23 -7.27
N ASN A 304 0.10 23.51 -7.22
CA ASN A 304 -0.45 24.23 -8.36
C ASN A 304 0.62 25.04 -9.15
N LEU A 305 1.90 24.92 -8.78
CA LEU A 305 3.02 25.55 -9.46
C LEU A 305 3.33 24.82 -10.77
N PHE A 306 3.80 25.53 -11.78
CA PHE A 306 4.15 25.03 -13.10
C PHE A 306 2.99 24.40 -13.92
N GLN A 307 3.27 24.12 -15.18
CA GLN A 307 2.33 23.46 -16.08
C GLN A 307 2.19 21.96 -15.70
N ARG A 308 1.03 21.40 -16.02
CA ARG A 308 0.68 20.01 -15.69
C ARG A 308 1.74 18.99 -16.12
N TYR A 309 2.34 19.18 -17.30
CA TYR A 309 3.38 18.26 -17.81
C TYR A 309 4.65 18.29 -16.97
N VAL A 310 5.09 19.49 -16.54
CA VAL A 310 6.29 19.66 -15.69
C VAL A 310 6.05 19.03 -14.32
N ARG A 311 4.88 19.27 -13.73
CA ARG A 311 4.54 18.66 -12.43
C ARG A 311 4.51 17.15 -12.49
N LYS A 312 3.88 16.59 -13.54
CA LYS A 312 3.82 15.14 -13.74
C LYS A 312 5.20 14.55 -13.97
N PHE A 313 6.05 15.23 -14.73
CA PHE A 313 7.45 14.83 -14.93
C PHE A 313 8.24 14.85 -13.61
N LEU A 314 8.09 15.87 -12.77
CA LEU A 314 8.75 15.93 -11.46
C LEU A 314 8.22 14.87 -10.49
N GLU A 315 6.92 14.58 -10.52
CA GLU A 315 6.31 13.52 -9.73
C GLU A 315 6.86 12.13 -10.12
N ASP A 316 6.93 11.84 -11.42
CA ASP A 316 7.32 10.53 -11.95
C ASP A 316 8.85 10.31 -11.94
N TYR A 317 9.65 11.35 -12.22
CA TYR A 317 11.10 11.23 -12.42
C TYR A 317 11.94 11.98 -11.37
N GLY A 318 11.33 12.71 -10.45
CA GLY A 318 12.06 13.56 -9.49
C GLY A 318 13.05 12.76 -8.63
N THR A 319 12.63 11.64 -8.06
CA THR A 319 13.52 10.79 -7.25
C THR A 319 14.68 10.19 -8.06
N PRO A 320 14.46 9.55 -9.23
CA PRO A 320 15.55 9.09 -10.09
C PRO A 320 16.55 10.19 -10.50
N LEU A 321 16.04 11.35 -10.90
CA LEU A 321 16.89 12.48 -11.30
C LEU A 321 17.72 13.01 -10.13
N THR A 322 17.13 13.09 -8.95
CA THR A 322 17.83 13.48 -7.70
C THR A 322 19.00 12.54 -7.44
N ILE A 323 18.81 11.24 -7.56
CA ILE A 323 19.88 10.26 -7.32
C ILE A 323 21.01 10.39 -8.35
N ILE A 324 20.66 10.47 -9.65
CA ILE A 324 21.66 10.64 -10.72
C ILE A 324 22.43 11.94 -10.50
N PHE A 325 21.75 13.03 -10.17
CA PHE A 325 22.39 14.32 -9.93
C PHE A 325 23.37 14.26 -8.75
N PHE A 326 22.95 13.75 -7.60
CA PHE A 326 23.80 13.72 -6.41
C PHE A 326 24.88 12.65 -6.49
N THR A 327 24.73 11.61 -7.27
CA THR A 327 25.83 10.68 -7.60
C THR A 327 26.95 11.41 -8.36
N GLY A 328 26.60 12.29 -9.30
CA GLY A 328 27.58 13.14 -9.97
C GLY A 328 28.10 14.29 -9.12
N PHE A 329 27.27 14.84 -8.23
CA PHE A 329 27.57 16.04 -7.43
C PHE A 329 28.79 15.88 -6.53
N VAL A 330 29.01 14.71 -5.94
CA VAL A 330 30.18 14.45 -5.08
C VAL A 330 31.51 14.53 -5.79
N HIS A 331 31.51 14.51 -7.13
CA HIS A 331 32.74 14.62 -7.96
C HIS A 331 33.08 16.07 -8.37
N PHE A 332 32.27 17.07 -7.92
CA PHE A 332 32.53 18.47 -8.26
C PHE A 332 33.40 19.18 -7.21
N GLY A 333 34.34 20.02 -7.69
CA GLY A 333 35.17 20.88 -6.86
C GLY A 333 35.99 20.11 -5.83
N HIS A 334 36.16 20.65 -4.63
CA HIS A 334 36.92 20.04 -3.54
C HIS A 334 36.28 18.80 -2.91
N MET A 335 35.01 18.51 -3.22
CA MET A 335 34.39 17.28 -2.76
C MET A 335 35.01 16.02 -3.38
N ARG A 336 35.56 16.16 -4.57
CA ARG A 336 36.31 15.08 -5.26
C ARG A 336 37.52 14.60 -4.48
N ASP A 337 38.10 15.48 -3.66
CA ASP A 337 39.34 15.19 -2.90
C ASP A 337 39.03 14.38 -1.62
N VAL A 338 37.75 14.18 -1.32
CA VAL A 338 37.27 13.38 -0.17
C VAL A 338 36.93 11.97 -0.64
N ASP A 339 37.58 10.97 -0.05
CA ASP A 339 37.26 9.57 -0.30
C ASP A 339 35.86 9.24 0.20
N VAL A 340 34.95 8.92 -0.70
CA VAL A 340 33.54 8.59 -0.37
C VAL A 340 33.34 7.09 -0.49
N SER A 341 32.76 6.47 0.53
CA SER A 341 32.37 5.07 0.48
C SER A 341 31.31 4.84 -0.60
N THR A 342 31.57 3.88 -1.47
CA THR A 342 30.70 3.47 -2.56
C THR A 342 30.18 2.05 -2.33
N LEU A 343 29.30 1.58 -3.22
CA LEU A 343 28.72 0.26 -3.15
C LEU A 343 29.75 -0.82 -3.57
N PRO A 344 30.04 -1.85 -2.75
CA PRO A 344 30.89 -2.95 -3.17
C PRO A 344 30.16 -3.79 -4.23
N THR A 345 30.75 -3.92 -5.42
CA THR A 345 30.22 -4.73 -6.51
C THR A 345 31.17 -5.88 -6.84
N SER A 346 30.62 -7.00 -7.29
CA SER A 346 31.34 -8.19 -7.72
C SER A 346 31.33 -8.32 -9.25
N LYS A 347 31.89 -9.43 -9.79
CA LYS A 347 31.86 -9.71 -11.22
C LYS A 347 30.43 -9.87 -11.73
N ALA A 348 30.20 -9.40 -12.97
CA ALA A 348 28.89 -9.48 -13.63
C ALA A 348 28.38 -10.92 -13.68
N PHE A 349 27.14 -11.14 -13.23
CA PHE A 349 26.46 -12.44 -13.19
C PHE A 349 27.13 -13.54 -12.38
N PHE A 350 28.14 -13.23 -11.55
CA PHE A 350 28.76 -14.19 -10.66
C PHE A 350 28.34 -13.92 -9.21
N PRO A 351 28.26 -14.98 -8.36
CA PRO A 351 28.07 -14.80 -6.94
C PRO A 351 29.17 -13.94 -6.33
N THR A 352 28.85 -13.30 -5.22
CA THR A 352 29.79 -12.42 -4.49
C THR A 352 30.97 -13.21 -3.95
N VAL A 353 30.75 -14.40 -3.43
CA VAL A 353 31.77 -15.37 -3.04
C VAL A 353 31.92 -16.37 -4.18
N ASP A 354 33.15 -16.83 -4.41
CA ASP A 354 33.45 -17.82 -5.46
C ASP A 354 32.79 -19.17 -5.13
N ARG A 355 31.59 -19.35 -5.71
CA ARG A 355 30.76 -20.54 -5.55
C ARG A 355 29.86 -20.75 -6.78
N PRO A 356 29.37 -21.96 -7.04
CA PRO A 356 28.29 -22.15 -7.99
C PRO A 356 26.98 -21.50 -7.49
N TRP A 357 26.10 -21.07 -8.43
CA TRP A 357 24.78 -20.57 -8.06
C TRP A 357 23.93 -21.62 -7.35
N LEU A 358 24.02 -22.88 -7.76
CA LEU A 358 23.31 -23.97 -7.09
C LEU A 358 24.03 -24.31 -5.78
N VAL A 359 23.35 -24.13 -4.67
CA VAL A 359 23.88 -24.43 -3.32
C VAL A 359 23.89 -25.94 -3.09
N HIS A 360 24.97 -26.47 -2.53
CA HIS A 360 25.08 -27.86 -2.11
C HIS A 360 24.34 -28.10 -0.77
N PHE A 361 22.99 -28.06 -0.85
CA PHE A 361 22.15 -28.18 0.36
C PHE A 361 22.15 -29.57 0.99
N TRP A 362 22.61 -30.57 0.28
CA TRP A 362 22.72 -31.95 0.78
C TRP A 362 23.92 -32.17 1.74
N ASP A 363 24.83 -31.20 1.83
CA ASP A 363 26.01 -31.31 2.72
C ASP A 363 25.65 -30.95 4.18
N LEU A 364 24.39 -30.61 4.46
CA LEU A 364 23.93 -30.26 5.79
C LEU A 364 23.66 -31.47 6.67
N SER A 365 23.99 -31.40 7.95
CA SER A 365 23.70 -32.46 8.91
C SER A 365 22.18 -32.64 9.09
N VAL A 366 21.74 -33.90 9.36
CA VAL A 366 20.32 -34.19 9.59
C VAL A 366 19.76 -33.39 10.77
N GLY A 367 20.57 -33.15 11.81
CA GLY A 367 20.18 -32.33 12.96
C GLY A 367 19.89 -30.90 12.58
N ASP A 368 20.73 -30.29 11.70
CA ASP A 368 20.53 -28.91 11.21
C ASP A 368 19.37 -28.80 10.24
N ILE A 369 19.06 -29.84 9.47
CA ILE A 369 17.88 -29.90 8.62
C ILE A 369 16.60 -29.73 9.45
N PHE A 370 16.47 -30.44 10.57
CA PHE A 370 15.32 -30.28 11.47
C PHE A 370 15.38 -28.98 12.27
N LEU A 371 16.58 -28.49 12.59
CA LEU A 371 16.76 -27.18 13.23
C LEU A 371 16.25 -26.01 12.32
N ALA A 372 16.26 -26.19 11.01
CA ALA A 372 15.73 -25.19 10.08
C ALA A 372 14.20 -25.00 10.16
N ILE A 373 13.44 -25.97 10.72
CA ILE A 373 11.97 -25.92 10.79
C ILE A 373 11.45 -24.70 11.57
N PRO A 374 11.89 -24.41 12.80
CA PRO A 374 11.43 -23.22 13.52
C PRO A 374 11.67 -21.92 12.75
N PHE A 375 12.80 -21.79 12.08
CA PHE A 375 13.10 -20.63 11.24
C PHE A 375 12.18 -20.55 10.02
N ALA A 376 11.88 -21.68 9.39
CA ALA A 376 10.95 -21.75 8.28
C ALA A 376 9.50 -21.40 8.71
N VAL A 377 9.08 -21.77 9.92
CA VAL A 377 7.79 -21.37 10.49
C VAL A 377 7.72 -19.84 10.60
N LEU A 378 8.76 -19.23 11.18
CA LEU A 378 8.82 -17.76 11.36
C LEU A 378 8.87 -17.04 10.00
N LEU A 379 9.65 -17.56 9.04
CA LEU A 379 9.68 -17.04 7.67
C LEU A 379 8.30 -17.14 7.00
N THR A 380 7.62 -18.27 7.15
CA THR A 380 6.31 -18.49 6.55
C THR A 380 5.26 -17.54 7.14
N ILE A 381 5.28 -17.30 8.46
CA ILE A 381 4.40 -16.31 9.10
C ILE A 381 4.69 -14.91 8.56
N LEU A 382 5.97 -14.53 8.49
CA LEU A 382 6.39 -13.25 7.94
C LEU A 382 5.89 -13.08 6.50
N PHE A 383 6.13 -14.06 5.65
CA PHE A 383 5.81 -14.02 4.23
C PHE A 383 4.31 -14.04 3.98
N TYR A 384 3.58 -14.85 4.75
CA TYR A 384 2.13 -14.87 4.71
C TYR A 384 1.54 -13.48 5.00
N PHE A 385 2.06 -12.78 6.02
CA PHE A 385 1.55 -11.47 6.40
C PHE A 385 2.03 -10.38 5.41
N ASP A 386 3.33 -10.28 5.19
CA ASP A 386 3.97 -9.22 4.40
C ASP A 386 3.47 -9.22 2.94
N HIS A 387 3.46 -10.40 2.29
CA HIS A 387 2.97 -10.53 0.92
C HIS A 387 1.48 -10.20 0.78
N ASN A 388 0.65 -10.77 1.65
CA ASN A 388 -0.79 -10.55 1.57
C ASN A 388 -1.18 -9.12 1.95
N VAL A 389 -0.50 -8.48 2.91
CA VAL A 389 -0.71 -7.06 3.23
C VAL A 389 -0.27 -6.18 2.07
N SER A 390 0.89 -6.46 1.46
CA SER A 390 1.35 -5.75 0.26
C SER A 390 0.30 -5.84 -0.87
N SER A 391 -0.25 -7.03 -1.09
CA SER A 391 -1.31 -7.26 -2.08
C SER A 391 -2.61 -6.55 -1.72
N LEU A 392 -3.03 -6.55 -0.44
CA LEU A 392 -4.23 -5.85 0.02
C LEU A 392 -4.12 -4.33 -0.14
N ILE A 393 -2.96 -3.74 0.21
CA ILE A 393 -2.75 -2.29 0.10
C ILE A 393 -2.62 -1.88 -1.37
N ALA A 394 -1.99 -2.70 -2.23
CA ALA A 394 -1.95 -2.46 -3.67
C ALA A 394 -3.33 -2.48 -4.33
N GLN A 395 -4.30 -3.13 -3.68
CA GLN A 395 -5.69 -3.23 -4.09
C GLN A 395 -6.63 -2.48 -3.12
N GLY A 396 -6.11 -1.43 -2.49
CA GLY A 396 -6.82 -0.62 -1.52
C GLY A 396 -8.14 -0.04 -2.05
N THR A 397 -9.00 0.38 -1.14
CA THR A 397 -10.31 0.98 -1.49
C THR A 397 -10.18 2.26 -2.34
N GLU A 398 -9.03 2.91 -2.31
CA GLU A 398 -8.68 4.07 -3.14
C GLU A 398 -8.41 3.75 -4.61
N PHE A 399 -8.20 2.47 -4.94
CA PHE A 399 -7.89 2.01 -6.29
C PHE A 399 -9.08 1.25 -6.89
N PRO A 400 -9.81 1.83 -7.84
CA PRO A 400 -10.95 1.18 -8.49
C PRO A 400 -10.47 0.11 -9.50
N LEU A 401 -10.20 -1.10 -8.99
CA LEU A 401 -9.80 -2.25 -9.79
C LEU A 401 -11.00 -2.91 -10.46
N ARG A 402 -10.78 -3.46 -11.65
CA ARG A 402 -11.80 -4.14 -12.46
C ARG A 402 -11.55 -5.64 -12.62
N LYS A 403 -10.32 -6.10 -12.36
CA LYS A 403 -9.94 -7.51 -12.52
C LYS A 403 -9.85 -8.18 -11.14
N PRO A 404 -10.28 -9.45 -11.02
CA PRO A 404 -10.35 -10.12 -9.73
C PRO A 404 -8.97 -10.39 -9.13
N ALA A 405 -8.90 -10.38 -7.79
CA ALA A 405 -7.72 -10.77 -7.02
C ALA A 405 -7.56 -12.29 -6.96
N GLY A 406 -6.39 -12.76 -6.50
CA GLY A 406 -6.09 -14.19 -6.37
C GLY A 406 -5.05 -14.49 -5.31
N PHE A 407 -5.38 -14.30 -4.03
CA PHE A 407 -4.45 -14.42 -2.91
C PHE A 407 -3.93 -15.85 -2.68
N HIS A 408 -4.76 -16.88 -2.89
CA HIS A 408 -4.37 -18.28 -2.66
C HIS A 408 -3.34 -18.76 -3.67
N TRP A 409 -3.53 -18.39 -4.93
CA TRP A 409 -2.60 -18.73 -6.00
C TRP A 409 -1.27 -18.00 -5.84
N ASP A 410 -1.31 -16.71 -5.47
CA ASP A 410 -0.11 -15.91 -5.29
C ASP A 410 0.72 -16.39 -4.08
N LEU A 411 0.06 -16.85 -3.01
CA LEU A 411 0.75 -17.49 -1.87
C LEU A 411 1.44 -18.81 -2.25
N TRP A 412 0.82 -19.63 -3.10
CA TRP A 412 1.42 -20.85 -3.62
C TRP A 412 2.67 -20.53 -4.46
N LEU A 413 2.57 -19.51 -5.30
CA LEU A 413 3.66 -19.03 -6.15
C LEU A 413 4.81 -18.44 -5.33
N LEU A 414 4.50 -17.74 -4.23
CA LEU A 414 5.49 -17.21 -3.28
C LEU A 414 6.31 -18.34 -2.65
N GLY A 415 5.67 -19.42 -2.24
CA GLY A 415 6.38 -20.61 -1.74
C GLY A 415 7.37 -21.16 -2.77
N LEU A 416 6.96 -21.23 -4.04
CA LEU A 416 7.83 -21.71 -5.13
C LEU A 416 9.02 -20.75 -5.36
N THR A 417 8.79 -19.44 -5.38
CA THR A 417 9.89 -18.46 -5.51
C THR A 417 10.86 -18.51 -4.34
N THR A 418 10.35 -18.68 -3.13
CA THR A 418 11.18 -18.84 -1.92
C THR A 418 12.08 -20.08 -2.01
N PHE A 419 11.55 -21.20 -2.49
CA PHE A 419 12.33 -22.42 -2.70
C PHE A 419 13.42 -22.23 -3.76
N ILE A 420 13.08 -21.64 -4.92
CA ILE A 420 14.06 -21.38 -5.99
C ILE A 420 15.16 -20.43 -5.49
N ALA A 421 14.80 -19.41 -4.73
CA ALA A 421 15.76 -18.48 -4.14
C ALA A 421 16.72 -19.21 -3.17
N GLY A 422 16.20 -20.11 -2.33
CA GLY A 422 17.02 -20.94 -1.46
C GLY A 422 18.01 -21.82 -2.24
N LEU A 423 17.57 -22.50 -3.31
CA LEU A 423 18.43 -23.32 -4.15
C LEU A 423 19.56 -22.51 -4.81
N LEU A 424 19.28 -21.27 -5.21
CA LEU A 424 20.27 -20.39 -5.82
C LEU A 424 21.17 -19.69 -4.77
N GLY A 425 20.88 -19.85 -3.48
CA GLY A 425 21.61 -19.17 -2.41
C GLY A 425 21.49 -17.66 -2.52
N ILE A 426 20.29 -17.16 -2.82
CA ILE A 426 19.96 -15.73 -2.89
C ILE A 426 18.93 -15.40 -1.79
N PRO A 427 18.84 -14.14 -1.35
CA PRO A 427 17.83 -13.71 -0.39
C PRO A 427 16.43 -14.02 -0.88
N PHE A 428 15.52 -14.41 0.02
CA PHE A 428 14.15 -14.73 -0.32
C PHE A 428 13.38 -13.46 -0.76
N PRO A 429 12.82 -13.39 -1.97
CA PRO A 429 12.00 -12.26 -2.39
C PRO A 429 10.60 -12.34 -1.82
N ASN A 430 10.03 -11.18 -1.43
CA ASN A 430 8.68 -11.08 -0.89
C ASN A 430 7.97 -9.81 -1.39
N GLY A 431 6.68 -9.65 -1.10
CA GLY A 431 5.90 -8.49 -1.47
C GLY A 431 6.43 -7.21 -0.83
N LEU A 432 6.63 -6.17 -1.62
CA LEU A 432 7.15 -4.87 -1.18
C LEU A 432 5.99 -3.94 -0.81
N ILE A 433 5.73 -3.73 0.49
CA ILE A 433 4.58 -2.99 0.99
C ILE A 433 4.52 -1.54 0.47
N PRO A 434 5.58 -0.71 0.54
CA PRO A 434 5.48 0.66 0.03
C PRO A 434 5.42 0.72 -1.51
N GLN A 435 6.15 -0.16 -2.18
CA GLN A 435 6.28 -0.14 -3.64
C GLN A 435 5.01 -0.62 -4.36
N ALA A 436 4.31 -1.60 -3.81
CA ALA A 436 3.12 -2.16 -4.44
C ALA A 436 1.99 -1.12 -4.60
N PRO A 437 1.56 -0.37 -3.58
CA PRO A 437 0.58 0.72 -3.77
C PRO A 437 1.14 1.87 -4.62
N PHE A 438 2.44 2.16 -4.60
CA PHE A 438 3.04 3.16 -5.48
C PHE A 438 2.93 2.75 -6.95
N HIS A 439 3.14 1.47 -7.25
CA HIS A 439 2.95 0.92 -8.59
C HIS A 439 1.50 1.09 -9.06
N THR A 440 0.54 0.70 -8.22
CA THR A 440 -0.89 0.87 -8.54
C THR A 440 -1.25 2.34 -8.74
N SER A 441 -0.76 3.23 -7.87
CA SER A 441 -0.98 4.68 -7.98
C SER A 441 -0.42 5.28 -9.28
N ALA A 442 0.78 4.85 -9.71
CA ALA A 442 1.39 5.30 -10.96
C ALA A 442 0.58 4.89 -12.20
N LEU A 443 -0.20 3.81 -12.11
CA LEU A 443 -1.07 3.29 -13.16
C LEU A 443 -2.51 3.82 -13.11
N CYS A 444 -2.84 4.71 -12.16
CA CYS A 444 -4.16 5.30 -12.03
C CYS A 444 -4.48 6.28 -13.15
N VAL A 445 -5.66 6.12 -13.73
CA VAL A 445 -6.25 7.07 -14.67
C VAL A 445 -7.10 8.04 -13.89
N THR A 446 -6.71 9.34 -13.86
CA THR A 446 -7.44 10.38 -13.15
C THR A 446 -8.26 11.24 -14.11
N ARG A 447 -9.52 11.49 -13.75
CA ARG A 447 -10.42 12.41 -14.44
C ARG A 447 -10.70 13.62 -13.57
N GLN A 448 -10.81 14.80 -14.18
CA GLN A 448 -11.25 16.00 -13.49
C GLN A 448 -12.79 16.04 -13.53
N VAL A 449 -13.40 16.09 -12.37
CA VAL A 449 -14.84 16.26 -12.19
C VAL A 449 -15.07 17.64 -11.58
N ALA A 450 -16.03 18.40 -12.11
CA ALA A 450 -16.44 19.66 -11.50
C ALA A 450 -17.07 19.36 -10.13
N ASP A 451 -16.71 20.17 -9.14
CA ASP A 451 -17.32 20.08 -7.80
C ASP A 451 -18.77 20.57 -7.92
N GLU A 452 -19.73 19.69 -7.67
CA GLU A 452 -21.17 20.02 -7.71
C GLU A 452 -21.64 20.74 -6.44
N ASP A 453 -20.82 20.81 -5.39
CA ASP A 453 -21.13 21.57 -4.18
C ASP A 453 -21.06 23.08 -4.48
N ASP A 454 -22.20 23.73 -4.39
CA ASP A 454 -22.55 25.11 -4.79
C ASP A 454 -21.70 26.24 -4.21
N THR A 455 -20.77 25.96 -3.29
CA THR A 455 -19.96 26.97 -2.60
C THR A 455 -18.58 27.22 -3.22
N ASN A 456 -18.13 26.42 -4.17
CA ASN A 456 -16.81 26.52 -4.82
C ASN A 456 -16.87 26.34 -6.34
N LYS A 457 -17.73 27.08 -7.03
CA LYS A 457 -17.80 27.10 -8.51
C LYS A 457 -16.41 27.37 -9.11
N GLY A 458 -15.75 26.34 -9.59
CA GLY A 458 -14.51 26.44 -10.34
C GLY A 458 -13.36 25.54 -9.89
N LYS A 459 -13.49 24.78 -8.80
CA LYS A 459 -12.46 23.86 -8.35
C LYS A 459 -12.72 22.45 -8.90
N ALA A 460 -11.96 22.04 -9.91
CA ALA A 460 -12.03 20.68 -10.42
C ALA A 460 -11.36 19.71 -9.43
N ILE A 461 -12.12 18.73 -8.97
CA ILE A 461 -11.61 17.63 -8.12
C ILE A 461 -11.06 16.54 -9.04
N ARG A 462 -9.86 16.03 -8.70
CA ARG A 462 -9.30 14.83 -9.35
C ARG A 462 -9.92 13.59 -8.74
N VAL A 463 -10.60 12.79 -9.53
CA VAL A 463 -11.14 11.49 -9.14
C VAL A 463 -10.42 10.42 -9.95
N THR A 464 -10.02 9.33 -9.30
CA THR A 464 -9.49 8.15 -9.98
C THR A 464 -10.63 7.42 -10.68
N ASP A 465 -10.51 7.25 -11.99
CA ASP A 465 -11.53 6.59 -12.82
C ASP A 465 -11.33 5.06 -12.82
N HIS A 466 -10.11 4.62 -13.10
CA HIS A 466 -9.71 3.22 -13.06
C HIS A 466 -8.19 3.08 -12.98
N VAL A 467 -7.72 1.85 -12.77
CA VAL A 467 -6.30 1.49 -12.79
C VAL A 467 -6.02 0.72 -14.08
N VAL A 468 -4.90 0.97 -14.73
CA VAL A 468 -4.42 0.18 -15.87
C VAL A 468 -3.81 -1.11 -15.34
N GLU A 469 -4.63 -2.16 -15.19
CA GLU A 469 -4.20 -3.46 -14.67
C GLU A 469 -3.51 -4.28 -15.77
N GLN A 470 -2.19 -4.44 -15.65
CA GLN A 470 -1.36 -5.06 -16.66
C GLN A 470 -0.11 -5.72 -16.04
N ARG A 471 0.63 -6.54 -16.82
CA ARG A 471 1.80 -7.34 -16.40
C ARG A 471 3.13 -6.77 -16.86
N VAL A 472 3.11 -5.93 -17.91
CA VAL A 472 4.30 -5.53 -18.66
C VAL A 472 5.23 -4.62 -17.84
N SER A 473 4.69 -3.68 -17.04
CA SER A 473 5.54 -2.78 -16.24
C SER A 473 6.34 -3.54 -15.17
N ASN A 474 5.72 -4.52 -14.49
CA ASN A 474 6.41 -5.34 -13.49
C ASN A 474 7.45 -6.26 -14.15
N PHE A 475 7.14 -6.84 -15.31
CA PHE A 475 8.09 -7.64 -16.10
C PHE A 475 9.27 -6.78 -16.59
N ALA A 476 8.98 -5.62 -17.17
CA ALA A 476 9.99 -4.72 -17.72
C ALA A 476 10.94 -4.17 -16.64
N GLN A 477 10.44 -3.81 -15.45
CA GLN A 477 11.30 -3.40 -14.35
C GLN A 477 12.21 -4.55 -13.88
N GLY A 478 11.72 -5.78 -13.89
CA GLY A 478 12.54 -6.98 -13.62
C GLY A 478 13.64 -7.18 -14.67
N LEU A 479 13.33 -7.00 -15.96
CA LEU A 479 14.33 -7.07 -17.04
C LEU A 479 15.36 -5.92 -16.94
N LEU A 480 14.95 -4.71 -16.59
CA LEU A 480 15.88 -3.61 -16.34
C LEU A 480 16.81 -3.93 -15.15
N THR A 481 16.27 -4.54 -14.08
CA THR A 481 17.07 -5.00 -12.93
C THR A 481 18.05 -6.10 -13.36
N LEU A 482 17.65 -7.04 -14.21
CA LEU A 482 18.57 -8.03 -14.78
C LEU A 482 19.67 -7.35 -15.64
N GLY A 483 19.29 -6.35 -16.44
CA GLY A 483 20.23 -5.55 -17.23
C GLY A 483 21.29 -4.88 -16.36
N THR A 484 20.96 -4.45 -15.14
CA THR A 484 21.93 -3.82 -14.23
C THR A 484 23.00 -4.77 -13.68
N MET A 485 22.79 -6.09 -13.79
CA MET A 485 23.83 -7.08 -13.45
C MET A 485 24.92 -7.20 -14.54
N THR A 486 24.80 -6.48 -15.66
CA THR A 486 25.85 -6.41 -16.69
C THR A 486 27.05 -5.58 -16.22
N GLY A 487 28.25 -5.91 -16.69
CA GLY A 487 29.50 -5.26 -16.25
C GLY A 487 29.47 -3.72 -16.30
N PRO A 488 29.09 -3.09 -17.44
CA PRO A 488 29.04 -1.63 -17.54
C PRO A 488 28.10 -0.97 -16.53
N LEU A 489 26.91 -1.56 -16.28
CA LEU A 489 25.93 -1.01 -15.35
C LEU A 489 26.30 -1.27 -13.89
N LEU A 490 26.96 -2.40 -13.57
CA LEU A 490 27.52 -2.62 -12.25
C LEU A 490 28.61 -1.57 -11.89
N ILE A 491 29.41 -1.14 -12.88
CA ILE A 491 30.38 -0.04 -12.67
C ILE A 491 29.64 1.26 -12.33
N VAL A 492 28.53 1.56 -13.03
CA VAL A 492 27.71 2.74 -12.72
C VAL A 492 27.12 2.65 -11.32
N LEU A 493 26.64 1.46 -10.90
CA LEU A 493 26.15 1.24 -9.55
C LEU A 493 27.25 1.41 -8.49
N HIS A 494 28.48 0.98 -8.79
CA HIS A 494 29.62 1.17 -7.91
C HIS A 494 29.93 2.65 -7.66
N LEU A 495 29.60 3.54 -8.59
CA LEU A 495 29.81 4.98 -8.43
C LEU A 495 28.81 5.64 -7.47
N ILE A 496 27.74 4.96 -7.08
CA ILE A 496 26.73 5.53 -6.17
C ILE A 496 27.30 5.64 -4.76
N PRO A 497 27.44 6.86 -4.20
CA PRO A 497 27.90 7.05 -2.83
C PRO A 497 26.90 6.50 -1.81
N GLN A 498 27.41 5.98 -0.71
CA GLN A 498 26.55 5.48 0.37
C GLN A 498 25.66 6.59 0.98
N GLY A 499 26.11 7.85 0.95
CA GLY A 499 25.30 9.00 1.35
C GLY A 499 24.04 9.18 0.50
N VAL A 500 24.12 8.93 -0.82
CA VAL A 500 22.93 8.97 -1.72
C VAL A 500 21.96 7.84 -1.37
N MET A 501 22.46 6.64 -1.06
CA MET A 501 21.63 5.51 -0.64
C MET A 501 20.93 5.78 0.70
N ALA A 502 21.64 6.41 1.66
CA ALA A 502 21.04 6.83 2.92
C ALA A 502 19.92 7.87 2.69
N GLY A 503 20.15 8.85 1.82
CA GLY A 503 19.14 9.84 1.44
C GLY A 503 17.90 9.20 0.81
N LEU A 504 18.08 8.17 -0.01
CA LEU A 504 16.97 7.42 -0.58
C LEU A 504 16.16 6.68 0.50
N PHE A 505 16.83 6.03 1.46
CA PHE A 505 16.15 5.41 2.58
C PHE A 505 15.30 6.42 3.35
N PHE A 506 15.78 7.65 3.52
CA PHE A 506 15.00 8.72 4.15
C PHE A 506 13.79 9.11 3.29
N ILE A 507 13.94 9.26 1.96
CA ILE A 507 12.80 9.54 1.06
C ILE A 507 11.75 8.45 1.19
N MET A 508 12.14 7.17 1.07
CA MET A 508 11.23 6.03 1.15
C MET A 508 10.52 5.94 2.51
N GLY A 509 11.26 6.17 3.60
CA GLY A 509 10.71 6.18 4.95
C GLY A 509 9.69 7.31 5.14
N VAL A 510 10.01 8.53 4.70
CA VAL A 510 9.11 9.69 4.80
C VAL A 510 7.85 9.49 3.93
N GLN A 511 7.99 9.01 2.69
CA GLN A 511 6.84 8.73 1.82
C GLN A 511 5.93 7.64 2.40
N ALA A 512 6.51 6.57 2.95
CA ALA A 512 5.74 5.51 3.61
C ALA A 512 5.01 6.02 4.86
N LEU A 513 5.62 6.91 5.65
CA LEU A 513 4.97 7.55 6.78
C LEU A 513 3.82 8.47 6.35
N GLN A 514 4.01 9.28 5.31
CA GLN A 514 2.96 10.19 4.80
C GLN A 514 1.70 9.43 4.36
N GLY A 515 1.86 8.27 3.73
CA GLY A 515 0.75 7.40 3.31
C GLY A 515 0.10 6.59 4.42
N ASN A 516 0.73 6.50 5.61
CA ASN A 516 0.31 5.63 6.69
C ASN A 516 -0.85 6.20 7.50
N GLY A 517 -1.84 5.34 7.85
CA GLY A 517 -3.02 5.75 8.61
C GLY A 517 -2.73 6.26 10.02
N ILE A 518 -1.67 5.78 10.70
CA ILE A 518 -1.24 6.29 12.02
C ILE A 518 -0.83 7.76 11.89
N THR A 519 0.02 8.06 10.90
CA THR A 519 0.48 9.44 10.64
C THR A 519 -0.69 10.36 10.29
N GLN A 520 -1.62 9.90 9.46
CA GLN A 520 -2.81 10.67 9.09
C GLN A 520 -3.70 10.97 10.30
N LYS A 521 -3.89 10.00 11.20
CA LYS A 521 -4.63 10.18 12.46
C LYS A 521 -3.90 11.16 13.40
N LEU A 522 -2.57 11.07 13.50
CA LEU A 522 -1.74 12.00 14.29
C LEU A 522 -1.82 13.44 13.75
N ILE A 523 -1.71 13.61 12.42
CA ILE A 523 -1.86 14.92 11.76
C ILE A 523 -3.26 15.48 12.03
N PHE A 524 -4.32 14.66 11.90
CA PHE A 524 -5.69 15.09 12.21
C PHE A 524 -5.85 15.56 13.65
N LEU A 525 -5.21 14.87 14.61
CA LEU A 525 -5.24 15.27 16.01
C LEU A 525 -4.46 16.57 16.30
N ALA A 526 -3.39 16.83 15.53
CA ALA A 526 -2.56 18.02 15.63
C ALA A 526 -3.14 19.25 14.89
N GLN A 527 -4.01 19.03 13.91
CA GLN A 527 -4.64 20.09 13.12
C GLN A 527 -5.67 20.89 13.91
N ASP A 528 -5.79 22.19 13.64
CA ASP A 528 -6.89 23.02 14.13
C ASP A 528 -8.23 22.53 13.55
N LYS A 529 -9.21 22.43 14.44
CA LYS A 529 -10.59 22.00 14.13
C LYS A 529 -11.24 22.82 13.00
N ASN A 530 -10.87 24.10 12.89
CA ASN A 530 -11.44 25.03 11.92
C ASN A 530 -10.92 24.80 10.50
N PHE A 531 -9.69 24.23 10.37
CA PHE A 531 -9.06 23.95 9.07
C PHE A 531 -9.24 22.52 8.59
N THR A 532 -9.85 21.65 9.41
CA THR A 532 -10.11 20.26 9.02
C THR A 532 -11.28 20.21 8.03
N SER A 533 -11.10 19.51 6.91
CA SER A 533 -12.15 19.33 5.89
C SER A 533 -13.42 18.69 6.50
N ALA A 534 -14.57 19.15 6.05
CA ALA A 534 -15.86 18.58 6.48
C ALA A 534 -16.04 17.13 6.01
N SER A 535 -15.40 16.75 4.92
CA SER A 535 -15.45 15.39 4.34
C SER A 535 -14.62 14.35 5.08
N ASN A 536 -13.75 14.77 6.03
CA ASN A 536 -12.90 13.81 6.76
C ASN A 536 -13.75 12.90 7.66
N PRO A 537 -13.69 11.55 7.49
CA PRO A 537 -14.48 10.62 8.28
C PRO A 537 -14.21 10.70 9.79
N LEU A 538 -12.99 11.06 10.20
CA LEU A 538 -12.60 11.23 11.60
C LEU A 538 -13.32 12.41 12.27
N LYS A 539 -13.79 13.41 11.49
CA LYS A 539 -14.56 14.54 12.03
C LYS A 539 -15.95 14.14 12.48
N ARG A 540 -16.50 13.04 11.96
CA ARG A 540 -17.83 12.51 12.33
C ARG A 540 -17.85 11.84 13.69
N LEU A 541 -16.65 11.54 14.24
CA LEU A 541 -16.54 10.91 15.55
C LEU A 541 -16.78 11.92 16.67
N GLU A 542 -17.81 11.68 17.46
CA GLU A 542 -18.16 12.53 18.62
C GLU A 542 -17.07 12.45 19.70
N ARG A 543 -16.55 11.24 19.93
CA ARG A 543 -15.60 10.95 21.01
C ARG A 543 -14.15 11.01 20.54
N ARG A 544 -13.51 12.19 20.62
CA ARG A 544 -12.09 12.37 20.25
C ARG A 544 -11.12 11.51 21.06
N VAL A 545 -11.48 11.16 22.30
CA VAL A 545 -10.69 10.26 23.15
C VAL A 545 -10.54 8.89 22.50
N ALA A 546 -11.52 8.44 21.71
CA ALA A 546 -11.43 7.19 20.98
C ALA A 546 -10.30 7.23 19.94
N ILE A 547 -10.11 8.36 19.24
CA ILE A 547 -9.01 8.50 18.26
C ILE A 547 -7.65 8.41 18.98
N TRP A 548 -7.49 9.12 20.11
CA TRP A 548 -6.26 9.07 20.91
C TRP A 548 -5.97 7.66 21.44
N ALA A 549 -6.99 6.98 21.98
CA ALA A 549 -6.84 5.61 22.49
C ALA A 549 -6.46 4.63 21.38
N PHE A 550 -7.05 4.77 20.19
CA PHE A 550 -6.75 3.92 19.03
C PHE A 550 -5.32 4.14 18.54
N VAL A 551 -4.91 5.39 18.34
CA VAL A 551 -3.54 5.75 17.93
C VAL A 551 -2.51 5.31 18.96
N LEU A 552 -2.80 5.46 20.26
CA LEU A 552 -1.91 4.98 21.32
C LEU A 552 -1.72 3.46 21.25
N LEU A 553 -2.79 2.71 21.00
CA LEU A 553 -2.70 1.26 20.84
C LEU A 553 -1.87 0.87 19.60
N GLU A 554 -2.06 1.58 18.47
CA GLU A 554 -1.23 1.40 17.27
C GLU A 554 0.25 1.68 17.56
N LEU A 555 0.56 2.78 18.26
CA LEU A 555 1.93 3.16 18.61
C LEU A 555 2.57 2.18 19.61
N VAL A 556 1.82 1.67 20.58
CA VAL A 556 2.32 0.63 21.51
C VAL A 556 2.61 -0.66 20.75
N SER A 557 1.73 -1.05 19.84
CA SER A 557 1.91 -2.23 18.99
C SER A 557 3.14 -2.08 18.07
N PHE A 558 3.31 -0.92 17.46
CA PHE A 558 4.51 -0.55 16.70
C PHE A 558 5.77 -0.61 17.58
N GLY A 559 5.73 0.03 18.76
CA GLY A 559 6.87 0.06 19.69
C GLY A 559 7.30 -1.33 20.12
N ALA A 560 6.36 -2.23 20.39
CA ALA A 560 6.66 -3.63 20.72
C ALA A 560 7.32 -4.35 19.54
N THR A 561 6.80 -4.17 18.32
CA THR A 561 7.36 -4.78 17.10
C THR A 561 8.76 -4.24 16.81
N PHE A 562 8.96 -2.93 16.94
CA PHE A 562 10.25 -2.30 16.70
C PHE A 562 11.28 -2.66 17.78
N ALA A 563 10.89 -2.72 19.05
CA ALA A 563 11.79 -3.07 20.15
C ALA A 563 12.34 -4.50 20.02
N ILE A 564 11.51 -5.48 19.66
CA ILE A 564 11.98 -6.85 19.50
C ILE A 564 13.01 -6.98 18.39
N THR A 565 12.89 -6.19 17.33
CA THR A 565 13.84 -6.21 16.19
C THR A 565 15.21 -5.60 16.53
N GLN A 566 15.35 -4.94 17.67
CA GLN A 566 16.64 -4.46 18.17
C GLN A 566 17.35 -5.47 19.09
N THR A 567 16.78 -6.67 19.29
CA THR A 567 17.30 -7.71 20.16
C THR A 567 17.69 -8.96 19.37
N ILE A 568 18.35 -9.91 20.03
CA ILE A 568 18.65 -11.24 19.45
C ILE A 568 17.36 -12.00 19.07
N ALA A 569 16.24 -11.66 19.70
CA ALA A 569 14.92 -12.20 19.36
C ALA A 569 14.28 -11.56 18.13
N ALA A 570 15.02 -10.76 17.35
CA ALA A 570 14.53 -10.08 16.17
C ALA A 570 13.77 -11.00 15.18
N ILE A 571 14.21 -12.24 15.07
CA ILE A 571 13.55 -13.24 14.21
C ILE A 571 12.08 -13.52 14.60
N GLY A 572 11.70 -13.24 15.86
CA GLY A 572 10.34 -13.44 16.39
C GLY A 572 9.33 -12.30 16.11
N PHE A 573 9.76 -11.18 15.50
CA PHE A 573 8.85 -10.06 15.27
C PHE A 573 7.59 -10.40 14.45
N PRO A 574 7.59 -11.37 13.51
CA PRO A 574 6.38 -11.72 12.77
C PRO A 574 5.26 -12.26 13.66
N VAL A 575 5.63 -12.89 14.81
CA VAL A 575 4.65 -13.39 15.79
C VAL A 575 3.88 -12.22 16.44
N ILE A 576 4.56 -11.10 16.73
CA ILE A 576 3.89 -9.92 17.29
C ILE A 576 2.88 -9.36 16.28
N ILE A 577 3.26 -9.28 15.00
CA ILE A 577 2.37 -8.80 13.95
C ILE A 577 1.15 -9.72 13.82
N LEU A 578 1.35 -11.04 13.86
CA LEU A 578 0.24 -12.00 13.82
C LEU A 578 -0.69 -11.83 15.04
N LEU A 579 -0.16 -11.45 16.22
CA LEU A 579 -0.93 -11.22 17.43
C LEU A 579 -1.85 -9.98 17.31
N LEU A 580 -1.58 -9.04 16.40
CA LEU A 580 -2.46 -7.89 16.15
C LEU A 580 -3.85 -8.32 15.66
N ILE A 581 -3.95 -9.44 14.94
CA ILE A 581 -5.24 -9.95 14.43
C ILE A 581 -6.18 -10.32 15.58
N PRO A 582 -5.81 -11.20 16.55
CA PRO A 582 -6.69 -11.47 17.69
C PRO A 582 -6.91 -10.25 18.59
N ILE A 583 -5.94 -9.35 18.75
CA ILE A 583 -6.15 -8.08 19.47
C ILE A 583 -7.28 -7.29 18.80
N ARG A 584 -7.21 -7.12 17.50
CA ARG A 584 -8.26 -6.43 16.73
C ARG A 584 -9.63 -7.12 16.88
N THR A 585 -9.64 -8.44 16.78
CA THR A 585 -10.90 -9.19 16.71
C THR A 585 -11.59 -9.29 18.08
N PHE A 586 -10.83 -9.44 19.16
CA PHE A 586 -11.38 -9.70 20.49
C PHE A 586 -11.30 -8.51 21.46
N VAL A 587 -10.28 -7.64 21.34
CA VAL A 587 -10.05 -6.55 22.29
C VAL A 587 -10.68 -5.25 21.81
N LEU A 588 -10.46 -4.83 20.56
CA LEU A 588 -10.95 -3.56 20.04
C LEU A 588 -12.49 -3.43 20.11
N PRO A 589 -13.31 -4.46 19.78
CA PRO A 589 -14.76 -4.32 19.85
C PRO A 589 -15.32 -4.17 21.28
N ARG A 590 -14.48 -4.39 22.31
CA ARG A 590 -14.86 -4.15 23.72
C ARG A 590 -14.64 -2.70 24.15
N TRP A 591 -13.70 -2.00 23.51
CA TRP A 591 -13.29 -0.63 23.87
C TRP A 591 -13.91 0.43 22.98
N PHE A 592 -14.23 0.06 21.73
CA PHE A 592 -14.74 0.96 20.69
C PHE A 592 -16.13 0.52 20.22
N THR A 593 -16.95 1.49 19.87
CA THR A 593 -18.27 1.23 19.24
C THR A 593 -18.08 0.82 17.77
N ARG A 594 -19.14 0.22 17.18
CA ARG A 594 -19.09 -0.19 15.77
C ARG A 594 -18.85 0.99 14.82
N ASP A 595 -19.47 2.14 15.11
CA ASP A 595 -19.35 3.34 14.28
C ASP A 595 -17.95 3.96 14.41
N GLU A 596 -17.36 3.93 15.62
CA GLU A 596 -15.97 4.34 15.83
C GLU A 596 -15.00 3.43 15.07
N LEU A 597 -15.18 2.11 15.14
CA LEU A 597 -14.34 1.17 14.39
C LEU A 597 -14.51 1.30 12.88
N ALA A 598 -15.72 1.57 12.39
CA ALA A 598 -15.94 1.79 10.95
C ALA A 598 -15.18 3.01 10.41
N ALA A 599 -14.97 4.03 11.25
CA ALA A 599 -14.22 5.23 10.88
C ALA A 599 -12.70 5.12 11.11
N LEU A 600 -12.27 4.42 12.19
CA LEU A 600 -10.86 4.29 12.59
C LEU A 600 -10.14 3.12 11.93
N ASP A 601 -10.87 2.02 11.72
CA ASP A 601 -10.36 0.74 11.21
C ASP A 601 -11.18 0.29 9.98
N ALA A 602 -11.24 1.16 8.97
CA ALA A 602 -11.93 0.88 7.72
C ALA A 602 -11.35 -0.36 7.00
N PRO A 603 -12.14 -1.06 6.18
CA PRO A 603 -11.65 -2.18 5.38
C PRO A 603 -10.45 -1.76 4.51
N THR A 604 -9.43 -2.60 4.44
CA THR A 604 -8.20 -2.30 3.69
C THR A 604 -8.45 -2.34 2.18
N ALA A 605 -9.25 -3.29 1.71
CA ALA A 605 -9.55 -3.48 0.30
C ALA A 605 -11.06 -3.45 0.03
N SER A 606 -11.42 -3.25 -1.23
CA SER A 606 -12.83 -3.21 -1.67
C SER A 606 -13.53 -4.56 -1.47
N PRO A 607 -14.87 -4.60 -1.31
CA PRO A 607 -15.63 -5.84 -1.25
C PRO A 607 -15.36 -6.75 -2.45
N PHE A 608 -15.15 -6.20 -3.64
CA PHE A 608 -14.79 -6.92 -4.86
C PHE A 608 -13.45 -7.67 -4.70
N THR A 609 -12.43 -7.03 -4.15
CA THR A 609 -11.13 -7.66 -3.87
C THR A 609 -11.26 -8.74 -2.79
N MET A 610 -12.03 -8.47 -1.73
CA MET A 610 -12.23 -9.39 -0.60
C MET A 610 -13.09 -10.62 -0.96
N GLU A 611 -13.80 -10.61 -2.08
CA GLU A 611 -14.57 -11.76 -2.56
C GLU A 611 -13.70 -13.00 -2.85
N SER A 612 -12.43 -12.79 -3.22
CA SER A 612 -11.48 -13.89 -3.43
C SER A 612 -11.12 -14.63 -2.14
N VAL A 613 -11.17 -13.98 -1.00
CA VAL A 613 -10.83 -14.51 0.34
C VAL A 613 -12.05 -14.87 1.19
N GLY A 614 -13.21 -15.06 0.57
CA GLY A 614 -14.41 -15.48 1.29
C GLY A 614 -15.05 -14.38 2.15
N GLY A 615 -14.92 -13.10 1.76
CA GLY A 615 -15.66 -11.99 2.37
C GLY A 615 -17.17 -12.26 2.36
N THR A 616 -17.92 -11.65 3.27
CA THR A 616 -19.33 -11.91 3.59
C THR A 616 -20.28 -11.95 2.39
N HIS A 617 -19.91 -11.34 1.26
CA HIS A 617 -20.69 -11.43 0.02
C HIS A 617 -20.51 -12.74 -0.76
N GLY A 618 -19.48 -13.55 -0.47
CA GLY A 618 -19.25 -14.83 -1.16
C GLY A 618 -19.80 -16.06 -0.43
N LEU A 619 -20.35 -15.91 0.78
CA LEU A 619 -20.98 -16.99 1.54
C LEU A 619 -22.51 -16.95 1.47
N GLU A 620 -23.10 -15.79 1.14
CA GLU A 620 -24.54 -15.63 0.94
C GLU A 620 -24.96 -15.99 -0.50
N ASP A 621 -24.04 -15.90 -1.48
CA ASP A 621 -24.42 -16.05 -2.90
C ASP A 621 -24.57 -17.49 -3.38
N GLU A 622 -23.86 -18.49 -2.80
CA GLU A 622 -24.08 -19.88 -3.25
C GLU A 622 -25.38 -20.49 -2.70
N SER A 623 -25.81 -20.11 -1.50
CA SER A 623 -27.13 -20.51 -0.97
C SER A 623 -28.26 -19.63 -1.52
N THR A 624 -27.98 -18.34 -1.77
CA THR A 624 -28.96 -17.38 -2.32
C THR A 624 -29.04 -17.48 -3.84
N GLU A 625 -27.99 -17.85 -4.58
CA GLU A 625 -28.10 -18.13 -6.00
C GLU A 625 -28.87 -19.44 -6.27
N GLU A 626 -28.66 -20.49 -5.48
CA GLU A 626 -29.49 -21.70 -5.56
C GLU A 626 -30.93 -21.48 -5.09
N GLU A 627 -31.18 -20.68 -4.02
CA GLU A 627 -32.52 -20.29 -3.59
C GLU A 627 -33.16 -19.28 -4.55
N ASN A 628 -32.43 -18.30 -5.07
CA ASN A 628 -32.94 -17.37 -6.07
C ASN A 628 -33.10 -18.00 -7.45
N ALA A 629 -32.28 -18.96 -7.84
CA ALA A 629 -32.46 -19.74 -9.08
C ALA A 629 -33.68 -20.67 -8.94
N THR A 630 -33.89 -21.31 -7.79
CA THR A 630 -35.10 -22.09 -7.50
C THR A 630 -36.33 -21.21 -7.32
N ALA A 631 -36.23 -20.06 -6.65
CA ALA A 631 -37.33 -19.10 -6.50
C ALA A 631 -37.66 -18.38 -7.82
N SER A 632 -36.67 -18.05 -8.66
CA SER A 632 -36.85 -17.50 -10.01
C SER A 632 -37.42 -18.54 -10.97
N GLY A 633 -36.97 -19.81 -10.89
CA GLY A 633 -37.55 -20.94 -11.61
C GLY A 633 -39.02 -21.19 -11.20
N ALA A 634 -39.34 -21.13 -9.90
CA ALA A 634 -40.69 -21.25 -9.38
C ALA A 634 -41.57 -20.05 -9.79
N ARG A 635 -41.07 -18.82 -9.73
CA ARG A 635 -41.78 -17.61 -10.21
C ARG A 635 -42.04 -17.64 -11.70
N ASN A 636 -41.07 -18.07 -12.53
CA ASN A 636 -41.25 -18.20 -13.97
C ASN A 636 -42.21 -19.33 -14.30
N ALA A 637 -42.21 -20.44 -13.58
CA ALA A 637 -43.18 -21.51 -13.72
C ALA A 637 -44.62 -21.09 -13.33
N VAL A 638 -44.76 -20.24 -12.27
CA VAL A 638 -46.07 -19.67 -11.88
C VAL A 638 -46.51 -18.60 -12.88
N LEU A 639 -45.64 -17.79 -13.41
CA LEU A 639 -45.96 -16.81 -14.46
C LEU A 639 -46.31 -17.47 -15.80
N GLN A 640 -45.63 -18.58 -16.16
CA GLN A 640 -46.02 -19.37 -17.34
C GLN A 640 -47.34 -20.08 -17.15
N ARG A 641 -47.65 -20.61 -15.96
CA ARG A 641 -48.98 -21.18 -15.68
C ARG A 641 -50.09 -20.12 -15.67
N GLY A 642 -49.80 -18.91 -15.10
CA GLY A 642 -50.77 -17.80 -15.13
C GLY A 642 -50.97 -17.24 -16.57
N ARG A 643 -49.95 -17.28 -17.42
CA ARG A 643 -50.07 -16.91 -18.85
C ARG A 643 -50.82 -17.96 -19.66
N SER A 644 -50.61 -19.26 -19.39
CA SER A 644 -51.32 -20.37 -20.00
C SER A 644 -52.79 -20.41 -19.57
N GLN A 645 -53.13 -20.04 -18.31
CA GLN A 645 -54.51 -19.91 -17.89
C GLN A 645 -55.22 -18.67 -18.47
N ARG A 646 -54.53 -17.52 -18.58
CA ARG A 646 -55.08 -16.34 -19.26
C ARG A 646 -55.25 -16.52 -20.78
N SER A 647 -54.39 -17.29 -21.43
CA SER A 647 -54.57 -17.61 -22.86
C SER A 647 -55.67 -18.67 -23.12
N SER A 648 -56.04 -19.46 -22.12
CA SER A 648 -57.20 -20.36 -22.22
C SER A 648 -58.52 -19.68 -21.84
N GLU A 649 -58.52 -18.65 -20.98
CA GLU A 649 -59.70 -17.83 -20.68
C GLU A 649 -60.00 -16.79 -21.78
N SER A 650 -58.97 -16.20 -22.45
CA SER A 650 -59.21 -15.29 -23.59
C SER A 650 -59.57 -16.01 -24.88
N ALA A 651 -59.34 -17.33 -25.00
CA ALA A 651 -59.73 -18.12 -26.14
C ALA A 651 -61.21 -18.61 -26.06
N VAL A 652 -61.87 -18.39 -24.89
CA VAL A 652 -63.31 -18.73 -24.71
C VAL A 652 -64.21 -17.49 -24.86
N GLU A 653 -63.67 -16.24 -24.67
CA GLU A 653 -64.41 -14.97 -24.82
C GLU A 653 -64.33 -14.37 -26.26
N ASP A 654 -63.35 -14.77 -27.10
CA ASP A 654 -63.21 -14.19 -28.46
C ASP A 654 -64.03 -14.94 -29.57
N ASN A 655 -64.87 -15.92 -29.21
CA ASN A 655 -65.74 -16.59 -30.18
C ASN A 655 -67.17 -15.99 -30.32
N ASP A 656 -67.49 -14.90 -29.57
CA ASP A 656 -68.84 -14.28 -29.63
C ASP A 656 -68.87 -12.85 -30.15
N LEU A 657 -67.75 -12.28 -30.69
CA LEU A 657 -67.70 -10.88 -31.14
C LEU A 657 -67.04 -10.68 -32.55
N GLU A 658 -67.04 -11.70 -33.39
CA GLU A 658 -66.62 -11.50 -34.80
C GLU A 658 -67.86 -11.52 -35.76
N SER A 659 -68.71 -10.48 -35.65
CA SER A 659 -69.61 -10.06 -36.72
C SER A 659 -69.96 -8.57 -36.60
N GLY A 660 -69.10 -7.73 -37.06
CA GLY A 660 -69.37 -6.29 -37.22
C GLY A 660 -68.16 -5.42 -37.01
N GLU A 661 -67.62 -4.94 -38.06
CA GLU A 661 -66.71 -3.80 -38.28
C GLU A 661 -65.40 -4.14 -39.05
N THR A 662 -65.60 -4.51 -40.30
CA THR A 662 -64.55 -4.44 -41.32
C THR A 662 -64.89 -3.37 -42.32
N HIS A 663 -64.80 -2.08 -42.00
CA HIS A 663 -64.91 -1.04 -43.06
C HIS A 663 -64.24 0.34 -42.71
N GLU A 664 -63.48 0.54 -41.70
CA GLU A 664 -62.99 1.91 -41.45
C GLU A 664 -61.47 2.13 -41.25
N LEU A 665 -60.62 1.16 -41.37
CA LEU A 665 -59.17 1.31 -41.19
C LEU A 665 -58.27 1.20 -42.44
N ALA A 666 -58.88 1.17 -43.63
CA ALA A 666 -58.11 1.12 -44.89
C ALA A 666 -57.77 2.53 -45.48
N SER A 667 -58.19 3.63 -44.87
CA SER A 667 -58.00 4.99 -45.43
C SER A 667 -56.93 5.87 -44.75
N LEU A 668 -56.26 5.39 -43.72
CA LEU A 668 -55.27 6.21 -42.97
C LEU A 668 -53.79 5.80 -43.17
N SER A 669 -53.52 4.72 -43.91
CA SER A 669 -52.12 4.27 -44.17
C SER A 669 -51.50 4.79 -45.48
N MET A 670 -52.22 5.51 -46.32
CA MET A 670 -51.72 6.05 -47.61
C MET A 670 -51.30 7.53 -47.59
N ARG A 671 -51.38 8.23 -46.47
CA ARG A 671 -51.00 9.67 -46.40
C ARG A 671 -49.67 9.96 -45.70
N ARG A 672 -48.86 8.96 -45.37
CA ARG A 672 -47.57 9.18 -44.68
C ARG A 672 -46.31 8.76 -45.45
N ARG A 673 -46.41 8.50 -46.77
CA ARG A 673 -45.26 8.14 -47.63
C ARG A 673 -44.93 9.13 -48.77
N SER A 674 -45.39 10.38 -48.71
CA SER A 674 -45.09 11.35 -49.77
C SER A 674 -44.42 12.66 -49.30
N ASN A 675 -43.78 12.70 -48.12
CA ASN A 675 -43.04 13.93 -47.68
C ASN A 675 -41.67 13.58 -47.04
N ALA A 676 -40.86 12.77 -47.72
CA ALA A 676 -39.47 12.61 -47.38
C ALA A 676 -38.60 12.43 -48.65
N SER A 677 -38.63 13.43 -49.49
CA SER A 677 -37.62 13.61 -50.56
C SER A 677 -37.75 15.04 -51.10
N ARG A 678 -37.10 15.98 -50.45
CA ARG A 678 -36.56 17.27 -50.91
C ARG A 678 -36.06 18.06 -49.67
N VAL A 679 -34.83 18.19 -49.60
CA VAL A 679 -34.00 19.40 -49.51
C VAL A 679 -32.63 18.92 -49.04
N ASP A 680 -31.72 19.04 -49.94
CA ASP A 680 -30.28 19.31 -49.96
C ASP A 680 -29.44 19.03 -48.72
#